data_025fb59f420f07b7baf31b5cc1ba226e
#
_entry.id   025fb59f420f07b7baf31b5cc1ba226e
#
_cell.length_a   1.000
_cell.length_b   1.000
_cell.length_c   1.000
_cell.angle_alpha   90.00
_cell.angle_beta   90.00
_cell.angle_gamma   90.00
#
_symmetry.space_group_name_H-M   'P 1'
#
loop_
_entity.id
_entity.type
_entity.pdbx_description
1 polymer ?
#
loop_
_entity_poly.entity_id
_entity_poly.type
_entity_poly.pdbx_seq_one_letter_code
_entity_poly.pdbx_strand_id
1 'polypeptide(L)'
;MHDQVRLNEYIDLPAQRTGAFMATSGNTLIFAGGLDEVGEAFDEIWLLRKGRWERADIRLPKRLAHGVAIGFRDEVLLFGGTDGQVVSSSVYVISTHGGKLRLDSLTQLPVPLAYMTGTLVDQTVLLAGGRSDLSGSGKQHFYALNLNQEVHQAAWVELPSWNGPERVQAVSATFKSEFFLFGGRDSLGTQAESLRDAYRFVPMYQDGRVVSGEWQRLADLPADLADGPGPAAAFGLDHLLYPAQQDHEQPGESLLLAYHVGTDAWMDFGTLPGEQGAWGGTLIKWEQDWLATMDVGESTVLMELSKKKEFGWVNWLTLVVYLGFMLWIGFIYDKKEEQTTSNFFTAGGRIPWWAAGISIYGTQISAITFMAIPAIVFATDWSLAIGSVLILATVPIVVRYYIPFFRRLSITSAYEYLEHRFHKSVRLLGSVSFILFQLGRTGIVLYLPAVAIASVTGSNIYGIIAIMGFICIIYTVMGGIEAVIWTDFAQVVVLMGGAIVCLIVGIMHVDGGLDAVISQGLAEGKFTWYHLGWDPSRLVLWVCIVGFFFLNIIPYTSDQTIVQRYLTVKDEKSAAKSLWVNSWITLPGTVFFFGLGTVLYVFYTNNPDVVAADKVDEILPYFVVQQLPAGIAGLVIAGIFAASQSTMSSSMNSIAASFTSDIFQALSQQASDRSSLAAARWATIGAGVFGTVSAMFIALLDVQFIFDLFQEVLGVLGGSLAGVFILGIFTKRANTVGAITGLIIGVLAVWLTKSYTDISVYLYGAISVVSCVIGGYLCSYFKS
;
A
#
# COMPACT_ATOMS: atom_id res chain seq x y z
N MET A 1 6.30 16.70 -24.14
CA MET A 1 6.16 15.61 -23.15
C MET A 1 5.38 16.12 -21.95
N HIS A 2 4.44 15.35 -21.44
CA HIS A 2 3.62 15.74 -20.29
C HIS A 2 4.50 16.05 -19.07
N ASP A 3 4.17 17.11 -18.30
CA ASP A 3 5.02 17.56 -17.17
C ASP A 3 5.21 16.52 -16.06
N GLN A 4 4.41 15.44 -16.08
CA GLN A 4 4.42 14.39 -15.05
C GLN A 4 5.25 13.15 -15.44
N VAL A 5 5.73 13.09 -16.69
CA VAL A 5 6.49 11.95 -17.23
C VAL A 5 7.88 12.40 -17.61
N ARG A 6 8.89 11.58 -17.31
CA ARG A 6 10.29 11.78 -17.67
C ARG A 6 10.81 10.57 -18.45
N LEU A 7 11.57 10.84 -19.49
CA LEU A 7 12.29 9.84 -20.27
C LEU A 7 13.78 10.14 -20.18
N ASN A 8 14.54 9.19 -19.70
CA ASN A 8 16.00 9.29 -19.56
C ASN A 8 16.68 8.14 -20.33
N GLU A 9 17.79 8.40 -20.97
CA GLU A 9 18.64 7.35 -21.54
C GLU A 9 19.14 6.43 -20.42
N TYR A 10 19.00 5.10 -20.63
CA TYR A 10 19.40 4.10 -19.64
C TYR A 10 20.67 3.34 -20.09
N ILE A 11 20.58 2.61 -21.22
CA ILE A 11 21.72 1.87 -21.77
C ILE A 11 21.42 1.45 -23.23
N ASP A 12 22.47 1.33 -24.05
CA ASP A 12 22.39 0.77 -25.40
C ASP A 12 21.98 -0.71 -25.37
N LEU A 13 21.27 -1.16 -26.41
CA LEU A 13 21.01 -2.58 -26.60
C LEU A 13 22.30 -3.34 -26.94
N PRO A 14 22.42 -4.64 -26.58
CA PRO A 14 23.63 -5.42 -26.82
C PRO A 14 23.81 -5.77 -28.32
N ALA A 15 22.75 -5.65 -29.09
CA ALA A 15 22.73 -5.85 -30.53
C ALA A 15 21.49 -5.17 -31.13
N GLN A 16 21.62 -4.61 -32.32
CA GLN A 16 20.51 -4.05 -33.07
C GLN A 16 19.73 -5.17 -33.73
N ARG A 17 18.50 -5.38 -33.27
CA ARG A 17 17.62 -6.47 -33.73
C ARG A 17 16.18 -6.08 -33.58
N THR A 18 15.38 -6.34 -34.62
CA THR A 18 13.95 -6.15 -34.60
C THR A 18 13.24 -7.43 -34.11
N GLY A 19 12.13 -7.26 -33.39
CA GLY A 19 11.31 -8.39 -32.93
C GLY A 19 12.01 -9.31 -31.93
N ALA A 20 13.05 -8.85 -31.25
CA ALA A 20 13.70 -9.61 -30.18
C ALA A 20 12.73 -9.80 -28.99
N PHE A 21 12.87 -10.94 -28.32
CA PHE A 21 12.16 -11.23 -27.09
C PHE A 21 12.77 -10.44 -25.95
N MET A 22 11.98 -9.65 -25.25
CA MET A 22 12.43 -8.90 -24.09
C MET A 22 11.43 -9.00 -22.94
N ALA A 23 11.90 -9.48 -21.79
CA ALA A 23 11.12 -9.50 -20.54
C ALA A 23 12.03 -9.60 -19.33
N THR A 24 11.48 -9.32 -18.16
CA THR A 24 12.21 -9.33 -16.88
C THR A 24 11.93 -10.60 -16.09
N SER A 25 12.96 -11.08 -15.38
CA SER A 25 12.89 -12.12 -14.37
C SER A 25 13.59 -11.59 -13.11
N GLY A 26 12.81 -11.17 -12.09
CA GLY A 26 13.35 -10.43 -10.95
C GLY A 26 14.14 -9.19 -11.41
N ASN A 27 15.37 -9.02 -10.94
CA ASN A 27 16.25 -7.90 -11.31
C ASN A 27 17.13 -8.21 -12.53
N THR A 28 16.71 -9.06 -13.45
CA THR A 28 17.43 -9.41 -14.68
C THR A 28 16.53 -9.17 -15.88
N LEU A 29 16.94 -8.29 -16.80
CA LEU A 29 16.29 -8.18 -18.11
C LEU A 29 16.93 -9.18 -19.06
N ILE A 30 16.09 -9.95 -19.76
CA ILE A 30 16.48 -10.93 -20.77
C ILE A 30 16.19 -10.34 -22.14
N PHE A 31 17.18 -10.37 -23.02
CA PHE A 31 17.08 -10.05 -24.45
C PHE A 31 17.48 -11.30 -25.24
N ALA A 32 16.61 -11.80 -26.10
CA ALA A 32 16.85 -13.05 -26.81
C ALA A 32 16.33 -13.02 -28.26
N GLY A 33 17.05 -13.68 -29.18
CA GLY A 33 16.63 -13.79 -30.56
C GLY A 33 16.66 -12.48 -31.33
N GLY A 34 15.65 -12.24 -32.16
CA GLY A 34 15.48 -11.09 -33.05
C GLY A 34 16.03 -11.30 -34.46
N LEU A 35 15.68 -10.38 -35.39
CA LEU A 35 16.19 -10.30 -36.75
C LEU A 35 17.16 -9.12 -36.89
N ASP A 36 18.22 -9.28 -37.71
CA ASP A 36 19.03 -8.17 -38.17
C ASP A 36 18.39 -7.42 -39.37
N GLU A 37 19.09 -6.40 -39.85
CA GLU A 37 18.65 -5.59 -40.99
C GLU A 37 18.52 -6.38 -42.32
N VAL A 38 19.19 -7.54 -42.40
CA VAL A 38 19.14 -8.42 -43.56
C VAL A 38 17.99 -9.45 -43.43
N GLY A 39 17.36 -9.56 -42.29
CA GLY A 39 16.28 -10.49 -41.97
C GLY A 39 16.76 -11.86 -41.47
N GLU A 40 18.03 -12.00 -41.05
CA GLU A 40 18.55 -13.23 -40.45
C GLU A 40 18.16 -13.31 -38.97
N ALA A 41 17.55 -14.41 -38.54
CA ALA A 41 17.16 -14.65 -37.16
C ALA A 41 18.32 -15.17 -36.31
N PHE A 42 18.32 -14.81 -35.01
CA PHE A 42 19.32 -15.18 -34.03
C PHE A 42 18.80 -16.09 -32.93
N ASP A 43 19.72 -16.77 -32.24
CA ASP A 43 19.48 -17.67 -31.11
C ASP A 43 20.16 -17.24 -29.80
N GLU A 44 20.80 -16.09 -29.80
CA GLU A 44 21.57 -15.59 -28.67
C GLU A 44 20.67 -15.06 -27.55
N ILE A 45 21.15 -15.22 -26.31
CA ILE A 45 20.50 -14.72 -25.11
C ILE A 45 21.47 -13.79 -24.41
N TRP A 46 21.02 -12.61 -24.07
CA TRP A 46 21.76 -11.60 -23.31
C TRP A 46 21.00 -11.22 -22.04
N LEU A 47 21.75 -10.92 -20.98
CA LEU A 47 21.22 -10.58 -19.65
C LEU A 47 21.70 -9.20 -19.24
N LEU A 48 20.79 -8.31 -18.90
CA LEU A 48 21.15 -7.05 -18.26
C LEU A 48 21.07 -7.24 -16.75
N ARG A 49 22.22 -7.08 -16.09
CA ARG A 49 22.35 -7.14 -14.63
C ARG A 49 23.21 -6.00 -14.15
N LYS A 50 22.76 -5.29 -13.11
CA LYS A 50 23.54 -4.18 -12.50
C LYS A 50 24.06 -3.17 -13.54
N GLY A 51 23.24 -2.85 -14.55
CA GLY A 51 23.60 -1.90 -15.60
C GLY A 51 24.65 -2.38 -16.60
N ARG A 52 24.84 -3.70 -16.78
CA ARG A 52 25.75 -4.27 -17.78
C ARG A 52 25.14 -5.46 -18.49
N TRP A 53 25.36 -5.55 -19.82
CA TRP A 53 24.98 -6.68 -20.61
C TRP A 53 26.02 -7.79 -20.52
N GLU A 54 25.53 -9.01 -20.28
CA GLU A 54 26.32 -10.25 -20.25
C GLU A 54 25.71 -11.25 -21.24
N ARG A 55 26.51 -11.81 -22.14
CA ARG A 55 26.05 -12.87 -23.05
C ARG A 55 25.92 -14.17 -22.28
N ALA A 56 24.78 -14.84 -22.43
CA ALA A 56 24.55 -16.14 -21.79
C ALA A 56 25.35 -17.26 -22.48
N ASP A 57 25.76 -18.27 -21.71
CA ASP A 57 26.40 -19.45 -22.21
C ASP A 57 25.41 -20.42 -22.95
N ILE A 58 24.10 -20.24 -22.73
CA ILE A 58 23.02 -21.01 -23.38
C ILE A 58 22.43 -20.21 -24.53
N ARG A 59 21.85 -20.90 -25.49
CA ARG A 59 21.18 -20.34 -26.66
C ARG A 59 19.78 -20.89 -26.81
N LEU A 60 18.91 -20.18 -27.55
CA LEU A 60 17.61 -20.71 -27.96
C LEU A 60 17.81 -21.94 -28.86
N PRO A 61 16.99 -22.98 -28.72
CA PRO A 61 17.05 -24.17 -29.59
C PRO A 61 16.72 -23.90 -31.06
N LYS A 62 16.04 -22.78 -31.33
CA LYS A 62 15.72 -22.26 -32.65
C LYS A 62 16.02 -20.78 -32.74
N ARG A 63 16.41 -20.29 -33.89
CA ARG A 63 16.48 -18.83 -34.18
C ARG A 63 15.08 -18.31 -34.30
N LEU A 64 14.70 -17.30 -33.51
CA LEU A 64 13.33 -16.83 -33.43
C LEU A 64 13.28 -15.30 -33.23
N ALA A 65 12.25 -14.68 -33.83
CA ALA A 65 11.90 -13.28 -33.69
C ALA A 65 10.37 -13.09 -33.73
N HIS A 66 9.88 -11.92 -33.39
CA HIS A 66 8.46 -11.55 -33.47
C HIS A 66 7.50 -12.47 -32.72
N GLY A 67 7.94 -13.03 -31.63
CA GLY A 67 7.11 -13.71 -30.64
C GLY A 67 6.79 -12.83 -29.46
N VAL A 68 6.23 -13.41 -28.40
CA VAL A 68 5.91 -12.73 -27.15
C VAL A 68 6.80 -13.26 -26.03
N ALA A 69 7.34 -12.34 -25.22
CA ALA A 69 8.08 -12.66 -23.99
C ALA A 69 7.33 -12.14 -22.77
N ILE A 70 7.13 -12.98 -21.76
CA ILE A 70 6.39 -12.64 -20.53
C ILE A 70 7.18 -13.11 -19.32
N GLY A 71 7.43 -12.19 -18.38
CA GLY A 71 8.01 -12.51 -17.08
C GLY A 71 6.98 -13.10 -16.12
N PHE A 72 7.32 -14.18 -15.47
CA PHE A 72 6.49 -14.81 -14.44
C PHE A 72 7.36 -15.33 -13.30
N ARG A 73 7.27 -14.75 -12.12
CA ARG A 73 8.13 -15.06 -10.96
C ARG A 73 9.62 -14.88 -11.31
N ASP A 74 10.42 -15.94 -11.14
CA ASP A 74 11.86 -15.97 -11.49
C ASP A 74 12.10 -16.58 -12.90
N GLU A 75 11.11 -16.54 -13.77
CA GLU A 75 11.13 -17.15 -15.11
C GLU A 75 10.69 -16.15 -16.18
N VAL A 76 11.19 -16.34 -17.42
CA VAL A 76 10.69 -15.68 -18.61
C VAL A 76 10.20 -16.74 -19.58
N LEU A 77 8.95 -16.61 -20.00
CA LEU A 77 8.31 -17.48 -20.99
C LEU A 77 8.39 -16.80 -22.35
N LEU A 78 8.82 -17.55 -23.36
CA LEU A 78 8.90 -17.12 -24.76
C LEU A 78 7.91 -17.92 -25.58
N PHE A 79 7.04 -17.24 -26.32
CA PHE A 79 5.95 -17.85 -27.07
C PHE A 79 6.12 -17.61 -28.57
N GLY A 80 6.08 -18.69 -29.38
CA GLY A 80 6.02 -18.65 -30.83
C GLY A 80 7.18 -17.90 -31.50
N GLY A 81 6.84 -17.09 -32.50
CA GLY A 81 7.77 -16.32 -33.31
C GLY A 81 8.09 -16.98 -34.66
N THR A 82 9.02 -16.40 -35.40
CA THR A 82 9.45 -16.86 -36.71
C THR A 82 10.97 -16.78 -36.87
N ASP A 83 11.53 -17.65 -37.71
CA ASP A 83 12.93 -17.59 -38.16
C ASP A 83 13.10 -16.76 -39.45
N GLY A 84 12.05 -16.06 -39.90
CA GLY A 84 11.98 -15.35 -41.17
C GLY A 84 11.46 -16.22 -42.36
N GLN A 85 11.34 -17.55 -42.19
CA GLN A 85 10.83 -18.48 -43.19
C GLN A 85 9.63 -19.30 -42.69
N VAL A 86 9.64 -19.68 -41.42
CA VAL A 86 8.60 -20.56 -40.83
C VAL A 86 8.12 -19.94 -39.50
N VAL A 87 6.82 -20.03 -39.26
CA VAL A 87 6.19 -19.64 -37.99
C VAL A 87 6.29 -20.80 -36.99
N SER A 88 6.67 -20.52 -35.75
CA SER A 88 6.92 -21.54 -34.72
C SER A 88 5.75 -21.65 -33.74
N SER A 89 5.49 -22.88 -33.26
CA SER A 89 4.62 -23.17 -32.13
C SER A 89 5.38 -23.37 -30.82
N SER A 90 6.70 -23.20 -30.81
CA SER A 90 7.55 -23.49 -29.65
C SER A 90 7.26 -22.52 -28.49
N VAL A 91 7.30 -23.08 -27.27
CA VAL A 91 7.24 -22.28 -26.01
C VAL A 91 8.45 -22.67 -25.19
N TYR A 92 9.24 -21.68 -24.81
CA TYR A 92 10.44 -21.89 -24.00
C TYR A 92 10.31 -21.14 -22.65
N VAL A 93 10.96 -21.70 -21.64
CA VAL A 93 11.08 -21.07 -20.30
C VAL A 93 12.55 -20.88 -20.00
N ILE A 94 12.92 -19.64 -19.69
CA ILE A 94 14.24 -19.29 -19.19
C ILE A 94 14.09 -19.00 -17.68
N SER A 95 14.68 -19.85 -16.85
CA SER A 95 14.70 -19.64 -15.40
C SER A 95 16.08 -19.16 -14.93
N THR A 96 16.08 -18.22 -13.98
CA THR A 96 17.29 -17.57 -13.42
C THR A 96 17.59 -18.04 -12.00
N HIS A 97 17.06 -19.20 -11.57
CA HIS A 97 17.18 -19.70 -10.19
C HIS A 97 18.65 -19.95 -9.78
N GLY A 98 19.07 -19.39 -8.63
CA GLY A 98 20.40 -19.60 -8.08
C GLY A 98 21.56 -19.01 -8.90
N GLY A 99 21.28 -18.03 -9.78
CA GLY A 99 22.30 -17.38 -10.62
C GLY A 99 22.72 -18.18 -11.85
N LYS A 100 22.17 -19.38 -12.07
CA LYS A 100 22.38 -20.20 -13.28
C LYS A 100 21.15 -20.11 -14.16
N LEU A 101 21.40 -19.91 -15.46
CA LEU A 101 20.35 -19.96 -16.48
C LEU A 101 20.04 -21.41 -16.83
N ARG A 102 18.76 -21.72 -16.88
CA ARG A 102 18.22 -22.95 -17.43
C ARG A 102 17.22 -22.61 -18.52
N LEU A 103 17.20 -23.38 -19.57
CA LEU A 103 16.27 -23.27 -20.67
C LEU A 103 15.53 -24.60 -20.81
N ASP A 104 14.22 -24.56 -20.64
CA ASP A 104 13.34 -25.72 -20.77
C ASP A 104 12.27 -25.44 -21.83
N SER A 105 11.63 -26.49 -22.37
CA SER A 105 10.50 -26.38 -23.30
C SER A 105 9.20 -26.66 -22.57
N LEU A 106 8.15 -25.88 -22.87
CA LEU A 106 6.79 -26.11 -22.41
C LEU A 106 5.90 -26.75 -23.48
N THR A 107 4.63 -26.93 -23.11
CA THR A 107 3.55 -27.33 -24.06
C THR A 107 3.49 -26.33 -25.21
N GLN A 108 3.58 -26.84 -26.45
CA GLN A 108 3.53 -26.02 -27.67
C GLN A 108 2.21 -25.20 -27.74
N LEU A 109 2.25 -24.09 -28.45
CA LEU A 109 1.06 -23.37 -28.86
C LEU A 109 0.08 -24.25 -29.63
N PRO A 110 -1.23 -24.06 -29.49
CA PRO A 110 -2.24 -24.81 -30.24
C PRO A 110 -2.05 -24.73 -31.75
N VAL A 111 -1.59 -23.59 -32.24
CA VAL A 111 -1.19 -23.33 -33.61
C VAL A 111 0.13 -22.56 -33.65
N PRO A 112 0.97 -22.66 -34.70
CA PRO A 112 2.13 -21.80 -34.86
C PRO A 112 1.68 -20.33 -34.90
N LEU A 113 2.34 -19.40 -34.15
CA LEU A 113 1.98 -18.01 -34.14
C LEU A 113 3.20 -17.08 -34.07
N ALA A 114 3.17 -16.03 -34.91
CA ALA A 114 4.10 -14.90 -34.85
C ALA A 114 3.33 -13.59 -34.97
N TYR A 115 3.95 -12.46 -34.57
CA TYR A 115 3.34 -11.13 -34.61
C TYR A 115 2.05 -10.99 -33.75
N MET A 116 1.87 -11.90 -32.81
CA MET A 116 0.82 -11.82 -31.79
C MET A 116 1.22 -10.88 -30.67
N THR A 117 0.25 -10.48 -29.87
CA THR A 117 0.48 -9.79 -28.59
C THR A 117 0.06 -10.64 -27.41
N GLY A 118 0.57 -10.34 -26.23
CA GLY A 118 0.16 -11.06 -25.02
C GLY A 118 0.70 -10.45 -23.76
N THR A 119 0.02 -10.75 -22.66
CA THR A 119 0.39 -10.29 -21.32
C THR A 119 -0.06 -11.27 -20.25
N LEU A 120 0.41 -11.08 -19.03
CA LEU A 120 0.02 -11.85 -17.85
C LEU A 120 -1.13 -11.16 -17.13
N VAL A 121 -2.26 -11.85 -16.98
CA VAL A 121 -3.40 -11.44 -16.16
C VAL A 121 -3.45 -12.36 -14.94
N ASP A 122 -3.17 -11.86 -13.75
CA ASP A 122 -2.98 -12.62 -12.51
C ASP A 122 -1.93 -13.74 -12.68
N GLN A 123 -2.36 -14.98 -12.82
CA GLN A 123 -1.49 -16.15 -13.08
C GLN A 123 -1.82 -16.85 -14.42
N THR A 124 -2.40 -16.11 -15.36
CA THR A 124 -2.78 -16.63 -16.67
C THR A 124 -2.13 -15.79 -17.76
N VAL A 125 -1.40 -16.43 -18.64
CA VAL A 125 -0.93 -15.80 -19.88
C VAL A 125 -2.10 -15.75 -20.86
N LEU A 126 -2.38 -14.55 -21.40
CA LEU A 126 -3.35 -14.34 -22.48
C LEU A 126 -2.59 -13.90 -23.74
N LEU A 127 -2.81 -14.62 -24.84
CA LEU A 127 -2.23 -14.33 -26.17
C LEU A 127 -3.34 -14.01 -27.15
N ALA A 128 -3.20 -12.92 -27.91
CA ALA A 128 -4.21 -12.46 -28.86
C ALA A 128 -3.63 -12.12 -30.23
N GLY A 129 -4.38 -12.42 -31.28
CA GLY A 129 -4.05 -12.12 -32.67
C GLY A 129 -2.87 -12.94 -33.22
N GLY A 130 -2.08 -12.31 -34.10
CA GLY A 130 -0.96 -12.95 -34.76
C GLY A 130 -1.34 -13.69 -36.04
N ARG A 131 -0.36 -14.33 -36.61
CA ARG A 131 -0.53 -15.08 -37.89
C ARG A 131 0.18 -16.44 -37.79
N SER A 132 -0.39 -17.43 -38.47
CA SER A 132 0.11 -18.82 -38.50
C SER A 132 1.01 -19.12 -39.69
N ASP A 133 1.05 -18.26 -40.69
CA ASP A 133 1.93 -18.35 -41.85
C ASP A 133 2.45 -16.95 -42.22
N LEU A 134 3.49 -16.85 -43.05
CA LEU A 134 4.08 -15.56 -43.46
C LEU A 134 3.39 -14.91 -44.65
N SER A 135 2.42 -15.54 -45.29
CA SER A 135 1.72 -15.06 -46.48
C SER A 135 0.27 -14.65 -46.21
N GLY A 136 -0.31 -15.03 -45.08
CA GLY A 136 -1.71 -14.80 -44.74
C GLY A 136 -2.00 -13.46 -44.05
N SER A 137 -3.28 -13.15 -43.86
CA SER A 137 -3.77 -12.08 -43.00
C SER A 137 -3.59 -12.42 -41.50
N GLY A 138 -3.81 -11.49 -40.60
CA GLY A 138 -3.95 -11.73 -39.18
C GLY A 138 -5.06 -12.74 -38.86
N LYS A 139 -5.12 -13.20 -37.61
CA LYS A 139 -6.15 -14.11 -37.13
C LYS A 139 -6.72 -13.60 -35.80
N GLN A 140 -7.96 -14.00 -35.52
CA GLN A 140 -8.61 -13.69 -34.23
C GLN A 140 -8.33 -14.79 -33.19
N HIS A 141 -7.09 -15.29 -33.12
CA HIS A 141 -6.72 -16.25 -32.08
C HIS A 141 -6.71 -15.58 -30.72
N PHE A 142 -7.31 -16.23 -29.71
CA PHE A 142 -7.25 -15.81 -28.32
C PHE A 142 -7.11 -17.03 -27.41
N TYR A 143 -5.96 -17.15 -26.76
CA TYR A 143 -5.59 -18.32 -25.97
C TYR A 143 -5.20 -17.93 -24.55
N ALA A 144 -5.57 -18.79 -23.58
CA ALA A 144 -5.15 -18.71 -22.19
C ALA A 144 -4.24 -19.87 -21.80
N LEU A 145 -3.18 -19.60 -21.07
CA LEU A 145 -2.34 -20.59 -20.39
C LEU A 145 -2.33 -20.29 -18.90
N ASN A 146 -3.01 -21.14 -18.12
CA ASN A 146 -3.09 -20.95 -16.66
C ASN A 146 -1.86 -21.53 -15.96
N LEU A 147 -1.09 -20.69 -15.25
CA LEU A 147 0.17 -21.03 -14.59
C LEU A 147 0.03 -21.35 -13.08
N ASN A 148 -1.21 -21.60 -12.60
CA ASN A 148 -1.50 -21.87 -11.17
C ASN A 148 -0.95 -23.22 -10.67
N GLN A 149 -0.57 -24.12 -11.58
CA GLN A 149 0.08 -25.40 -11.31
C GLN A 149 1.57 -25.30 -11.67
N GLU A 150 2.32 -26.38 -11.50
CA GLU A 150 3.67 -26.44 -12.04
C GLU A 150 3.62 -26.06 -13.52
N VAL A 151 4.42 -25.08 -13.92
CA VAL A 151 4.42 -24.48 -15.27
C VAL A 151 4.45 -25.53 -16.38
N HIS A 152 5.11 -26.67 -16.12
CA HIS A 152 5.20 -27.81 -17.05
C HIS A 152 3.92 -28.63 -17.26
N GLN A 153 2.87 -28.43 -16.44
CA GLN A 153 1.57 -29.13 -16.55
C GLN A 153 0.46 -28.21 -17.07
N ALA A 154 0.78 -26.96 -17.42
CA ALA A 154 -0.18 -26.00 -17.93
C ALA A 154 -0.72 -26.43 -19.31
N ALA A 155 -2.04 -26.29 -19.49
CA ALA A 155 -2.72 -26.60 -20.75
C ALA A 155 -3.35 -25.34 -21.33
N TRP A 156 -3.34 -25.24 -22.66
CA TRP A 156 -3.96 -24.14 -23.38
C TRP A 156 -5.48 -24.27 -23.38
N VAL A 157 -6.15 -23.13 -23.23
CA VAL A 157 -7.60 -22.96 -23.36
C VAL A 157 -7.85 -21.93 -24.46
N GLU A 158 -8.68 -22.28 -25.44
CA GLU A 158 -9.14 -21.31 -26.43
C GLU A 158 -10.30 -20.51 -25.83
N LEU A 159 -10.18 -19.19 -25.90
CA LEU A 159 -11.16 -18.24 -25.34
C LEU A 159 -11.98 -17.60 -26.46
N PRO A 160 -13.18 -17.07 -26.16
CA PRO A 160 -13.95 -16.28 -27.12
C PRO A 160 -13.12 -15.10 -27.64
N SER A 161 -13.04 -14.93 -28.96
CA SER A 161 -12.35 -13.81 -29.60
C SER A 161 -13.21 -12.53 -29.59
N TRP A 162 -12.54 -11.39 -29.78
CA TRP A 162 -13.21 -10.08 -29.88
C TRP A 162 -14.07 -9.95 -31.13
N ASN A 163 -15.06 -9.08 -31.10
CA ASN A 163 -15.91 -8.79 -32.26
C ASN A 163 -15.34 -7.62 -33.07
N GLY A 164 -14.28 -7.88 -33.84
CA GLY A 164 -13.57 -6.88 -34.65
C GLY A 164 -12.68 -7.54 -35.71
N PRO A 165 -11.81 -6.78 -36.40
CA PRO A 165 -10.94 -7.32 -37.45
C PRO A 165 -9.88 -8.28 -36.89
N GLU A 166 -9.41 -9.18 -37.80
CA GLU A 166 -8.19 -9.95 -37.58
C GLU A 166 -7.00 -9.02 -37.49
N ARG A 167 -5.97 -9.33 -36.67
CA ARG A 167 -4.87 -8.41 -36.42
C ARG A 167 -3.52 -9.04 -36.12
N VAL A 168 -2.48 -8.33 -36.49
CA VAL A 168 -1.09 -8.56 -36.15
C VAL A 168 -0.51 -7.30 -35.48
N GLN A 169 0.59 -7.45 -34.75
CA GLN A 169 1.29 -6.32 -34.10
C GLN A 169 0.38 -5.43 -33.25
N ALA A 170 -0.68 -6.00 -32.68
CA ALA A 170 -1.51 -5.30 -31.74
C ALA A 170 -0.77 -5.10 -30.43
N VAL A 171 -1.21 -4.14 -29.61
CA VAL A 171 -0.71 -3.87 -28.27
C VAL A 171 -1.65 -4.47 -27.26
N SER A 172 -1.09 -5.17 -26.26
CA SER A 172 -1.86 -5.65 -25.12
C SER A 172 -1.45 -4.98 -23.83
N ALA A 173 -2.35 -4.95 -22.87
CA ALA A 173 -2.07 -4.49 -21.52
C ALA A 173 -2.86 -5.32 -20.52
N THR A 174 -2.37 -5.33 -19.27
CA THR A 174 -3.11 -5.84 -18.12
C THR A 174 -3.36 -4.70 -17.14
N PHE A 175 -4.60 -4.57 -16.70
CA PHE A 175 -4.96 -3.62 -15.67
C PHE A 175 -6.12 -4.17 -14.84
N LYS A 176 -5.98 -4.21 -13.49
CA LYS A 176 -7.00 -4.71 -12.54
C LYS A 176 -7.57 -6.09 -12.92
N SER A 177 -6.69 -7.04 -13.24
CA SER A 177 -7.08 -8.41 -13.67
C SER A 177 -7.91 -8.47 -14.95
N GLU A 178 -7.89 -7.43 -15.78
CA GLU A 178 -8.53 -7.37 -17.08
C GLU A 178 -7.46 -7.30 -18.18
N PHE A 179 -7.79 -7.79 -19.38
CA PHE A 179 -6.92 -7.75 -20.56
C PHE A 179 -7.41 -6.68 -21.54
N PHE A 180 -6.50 -5.87 -22.02
CA PHE A 180 -6.76 -4.82 -23.02
C PHE A 180 -6.05 -5.14 -24.32
N LEU A 181 -6.71 -4.87 -25.44
CA LEU A 181 -6.22 -5.07 -26.80
C LEU A 181 -6.44 -3.80 -27.61
N PHE A 182 -5.35 -3.21 -28.10
CA PHE A 182 -5.35 -1.95 -28.81
C PHE A 182 -4.80 -2.09 -30.21
N GLY A 183 -5.47 -1.54 -31.21
CA GLY A 183 -5.00 -1.32 -32.55
C GLY A 183 -4.32 -2.51 -33.22
N GLY A 184 -3.17 -2.26 -33.82
CA GLY A 184 -2.43 -3.22 -34.66
C GLY A 184 -2.68 -2.99 -36.14
N ARG A 185 -2.39 -4.01 -36.94
CA ARG A 185 -2.60 -3.97 -38.41
C ARG A 185 -3.38 -5.21 -38.86
N ASP A 186 -4.12 -5.08 -39.95
CA ASP A 186 -4.85 -6.19 -40.59
C ASP A 186 -3.91 -7.23 -41.21
N SER A 187 -2.75 -6.79 -41.71
CA SER A 187 -1.75 -7.60 -42.38
C SER A 187 -0.33 -7.04 -42.18
N LEU A 188 0.69 -7.68 -42.76
CA LEU A 188 2.05 -7.17 -42.81
C LEU A 188 2.39 -6.73 -44.25
N GLY A 189 3.14 -5.63 -44.37
CA GLY A 189 3.62 -5.10 -45.65
C GLY A 189 3.16 -3.69 -45.92
N THR A 190 3.50 -3.14 -47.08
CA THR A 190 3.29 -1.72 -47.46
C THR A 190 1.82 -1.33 -47.73
N GLN A 191 0.93 -2.33 -47.87
CA GLN A 191 -0.52 -2.13 -48.05
C GLN A 191 -1.34 -2.46 -46.80
N ALA A 192 -0.67 -2.71 -45.67
CA ALA A 192 -1.34 -3.02 -44.38
C ALA A 192 -2.10 -1.77 -43.88
N GLU A 193 -3.35 -1.98 -43.48
CA GLU A 193 -4.17 -0.92 -42.86
C GLU A 193 -3.96 -0.94 -41.34
N SER A 194 -3.72 0.24 -40.77
CA SER A 194 -3.66 0.39 -39.31
C SER A 194 -5.07 0.32 -38.71
N LEU A 195 -5.20 -0.43 -37.63
CA LEU A 195 -6.45 -0.57 -36.90
C LEU A 195 -6.42 0.39 -35.69
N ARG A 196 -7.55 1.08 -35.46
CA ARG A 196 -7.70 2.03 -34.34
C ARG A 196 -8.72 1.58 -33.31
N ASP A 197 -9.30 0.41 -33.47
CA ASP A 197 -10.26 -0.13 -32.53
C ASP A 197 -9.57 -0.68 -31.26
N ALA A 198 -10.27 -0.56 -30.14
CA ALA A 198 -9.80 -0.99 -28.83
C ALA A 198 -10.83 -1.88 -28.13
N TYR A 199 -10.35 -2.83 -27.36
CA TYR A 199 -11.19 -3.80 -26.66
C TYR A 199 -10.66 -4.09 -25.26
N ARG A 200 -11.59 -4.41 -24.34
CA ARG A 200 -11.32 -4.91 -22.99
C ARG A 200 -11.96 -6.30 -22.85
N PHE A 201 -11.19 -7.25 -22.34
CA PHE A 201 -11.67 -8.57 -21.97
C PHE A 201 -11.72 -8.70 -20.45
N VAL A 202 -12.90 -9.03 -19.93
CA VAL A 202 -13.15 -9.30 -18.51
C VAL A 202 -13.17 -10.80 -18.31
N PRO A 203 -12.13 -11.40 -17.70
CA PRO A 203 -12.05 -12.85 -17.56
C PRO A 203 -13.03 -13.39 -16.53
N MET A 204 -13.58 -14.55 -16.80
CA MET A 204 -14.37 -15.36 -15.87
C MET A 204 -13.52 -16.51 -15.32
N TYR A 205 -13.48 -16.60 -14.00
CA TYR A 205 -12.66 -17.57 -13.29
C TYR A 205 -13.51 -18.75 -12.79
N GLN A 206 -12.97 -19.96 -12.94
CA GLN A 206 -13.47 -21.16 -12.25
C GLN A 206 -12.27 -21.86 -11.61
N ASP A 207 -12.35 -22.12 -10.30
CA ASP A 207 -11.25 -22.72 -9.52
C ASP A 207 -9.91 -21.98 -9.69
N GLY A 208 -9.96 -20.63 -9.76
CA GLY A 208 -8.79 -19.77 -9.95
C GLY A 208 -8.17 -19.83 -11.36
N ARG A 209 -8.87 -20.36 -12.37
CA ARG A 209 -8.45 -20.43 -13.77
C ARG A 209 -9.36 -19.61 -14.65
N VAL A 210 -8.80 -18.93 -15.63
CA VAL A 210 -9.58 -18.30 -16.68
C VAL A 210 -10.14 -19.38 -17.58
N VAL A 211 -11.46 -19.46 -17.67
CA VAL A 211 -12.18 -20.46 -18.51
C VAL A 211 -13.00 -19.82 -19.62
N SER A 212 -13.38 -18.56 -19.48
CA SER A 212 -14.15 -17.75 -20.44
C SER A 212 -14.00 -16.28 -20.08
N GLY A 213 -14.78 -15.40 -20.69
CA GLY A 213 -14.89 -13.99 -20.39
C GLY A 213 -15.70 -13.24 -21.43
N GLU A 214 -15.87 -11.95 -21.22
CA GLU A 214 -16.64 -11.07 -22.10
C GLU A 214 -15.78 -9.95 -22.65
N TRP A 215 -15.94 -9.67 -23.97
CA TRP A 215 -15.30 -8.57 -24.63
C TRP A 215 -16.20 -7.32 -24.63
N GLN A 216 -15.61 -6.19 -24.34
CA GLN A 216 -16.24 -4.86 -24.46
C GLN A 216 -15.42 -4.01 -25.42
N ARG A 217 -16.10 -3.32 -26.34
CA ARG A 217 -15.46 -2.33 -27.20
C ARG A 217 -15.23 -1.05 -26.40
N LEU A 218 -14.05 -0.46 -26.60
CA LEU A 218 -13.60 0.78 -25.98
C LEU A 218 -13.56 1.91 -27.00
N ALA A 219 -13.21 3.13 -26.55
CA ALA A 219 -12.98 4.27 -27.42
C ALA A 219 -11.83 4.00 -28.39
N ASP A 220 -12.04 4.31 -29.67
CA ASP A 220 -11.05 4.12 -30.73
C ASP A 220 -9.82 5.03 -30.50
N LEU A 221 -8.64 4.57 -30.92
CA LEU A 221 -7.39 5.29 -30.80
C LEU A 221 -7.39 6.57 -31.64
N PRO A 222 -6.87 7.69 -31.14
CA PRO A 222 -6.78 8.95 -31.89
C PRO A 222 -5.69 8.93 -32.96
N ALA A 223 -4.69 8.09 -32.86
CA ALA A 223 -3.58 7.95 -33.78
C ALA A 223 -3.19 6.47 -34.01
N ASP A 224 -2.43 6.20 -35.05
CA ASP A 224 -1.92 4.85 -35.31
C ASP A 224 -0.84 4.48 -34.28
N LEU A 225 -0.82 3.24 -33.86
CA LEU A 225 0.24 2.77 -32.96
C LEU A 225 1.58 2.73 -33.68
N ALA A 226 2.64 3.00 -32.97
CA ALA A 226 4.00 2.81 -33.45
C ALA A 226 4.28 1.32 -33.70
N ASP A 227 5.11 1.04 -34.70
CA ASP A 227 5.45 -0.33 -35.09
C ASP A 227 6.18 -1.06 -33.93
N GLY A 228 5.68 -2.22 -33.60
CA GLY A 228 6.31 -3.13 -32.63
C GLY A 228 5.29 -3.77 -31.68
N PRO A 229 5.32 -5.11 -31.51
CA PRO A 229 4.41 -5.83 -30.63
C PRO A 229 4.93 -5.79 -29.19
N GLY A 230 4.68 -4.72 -28.48
CA GLY A 230 5.01 -4.64 -27.05
C GLY A 230 3.77 -4.43 -26.19
N PRO A 231 3.80 -4.74 -24.90
CA PRO A 231 2.71 -4.39 -23.99
C PRO A 231 2.63 -2.87 -23.79
N ALA A 232 1.42 -2.34 -23.54
CA ALA A 232 1.27 -0.99 -23.02
C ALA A 232 1.72 -0.93 -21.55
N ALA A 233 2.32 0.19 -21.16
CA ALA A 233 2.75 0.41 -19.80
C ALA A 233 1.58 0.80 -18.91
N ALA A 234 1.27 0.01 -17.90
CA ALA A 234 0.39 0.45 -16.82
C ALA A 234 1.09 1.53 -15.99
N PHE A 235 0.53 2.73 -15.95
CA PHE A 235 1.14 3.92 -15.37
C PHE A 235 0.17 4.61 -14.42
N GLY A 236 0.46 4.53 -13.13
CA GLY A 236 -0.49 4.94 -12.11
C GLY A 236 -1.63 3.95 -11.92
N LEU A 237 -2.69 4.45 -11.27
CA LEU A 237 -3.86 3.65 -10.90
C LEU A 237 -4.89 3.49 -12.03
N ASP A 238 -4.73 4.19 -13.17
CA ASP A 238 -5.80 4.35 -14.16
C ASP A 238 -5.35 4.60 -15.60
N HIS A 239 -4.03 4.64 -15.89
CA HIS A 239 -3.52 4.90 -17.22
C HIS A 239 -2.79 3.70 -17.84
N LEU A 240 -2.94 3.56 -19.15
CA LEU A 240 -2.15 2.68 -20.00
C LEU A 240 -1.44 3.55 -21.04
N LEU A 241 -0.11 3.61 -20.97
CA LEU A 241 0.72 4.41 -21.87
C LEU A 241 1.24 3.57 -23.01
N TYR A 242 1.17 4.11 -24.22
CA TYR A 242 1.81 3.53 -25.38
C TYR A 242 2.22 4.60 -26.39
N PRO A 243 3.38 4.46 -27.04
CA PRO A 243 3.79 5.34 -28.12
C PRO A 243 2.97 5.11 -29.39
N ALA A 244 2.66 6.22 -30.05
CA ALA A 244 1.94 6.25 -31.31
C ALA A 244 2.73 7.06 -32.35
N GLN A 245 2.47 6.83 -33.61
CA GLN A 245 3.02 7.64 -34.69
C GLN A 245 2.12 8.85 -34.92
N GLN A 246 2.69 10.03 -35.08
CA GLN A 246 1.97 11.20 -35.51
C GLN A 246 1.64 11.07 -37.02
N ASP A 247 0.48 11.53 -37.47
CA ASP A 247 0.00 11.40 -38.83
C ASP A 247 1.09 11.75 -39.88
N HIS A 248 0.97 11.15 -41.08
CA HIS A 248 1.91 11.17 -42.20
C HIS A 248 2.49 12.52 -42.64
N GLU A 249 2.02 13.65 -42.08
CA GLU A 249 2.50 14.99 -42.47
C GLU A 249 3.83 15.41 -41.81
N GLN A 250 4.23 14.76 -40.73
CA GLN A 250 5.55 14.97 -40.08
C GLN A 250 6.17 13.62 -39.67
N PRO A 251 6.85 12.93 -40.57
CA PRO A 251 7.51 11.67 -40.26
C PRO A 251 8.70 11.92 -39.33
N GLY A 252 8.67 11.33 -38.13
CA GLY A 252 9.79 11.32 -37.20
C GLY A 252 9.51 11.67 -35.73
N GLU A 253 8.31 12.20 -35.42
CA GLU A 253 7.94 12.44 -34.02
C GLU A 253 7.02 11.32 -33.49
N SER A 254 7.44 10.62 -32.44
CA SER A 254 6.62 9.66 -31.73
C SER A 254 5.83 10.39 -30.62
N LEU A 255 4.54 10.13 -30.58
CA LEU A 255 3.61 10.65 -29.58
C LEU A 255 3.44 9.64 -28.44
N LEU A 256 3.38 10.08 -27.20
CA LEU A 256 3.01 9.23 -26.10
C LEU A 256 1.51 9.37 -25.82
N LEU A 257 0.74 8.34 -26.16
CA LEU A 257 -0.68 8.27 -25.85
C LEU A 257 -0.92 7.65 -24.49
N ALA A 258 -1.89 8.16 -23.77
CA ALA A 258 -2.40 7.58 -22.54
C ALA A 258 -3.88 7.22 -22.70
N TYR A 259 -4.23 5.97 -22.40
CA TYR A 259 -5.60 5.55 -22.26
C TYR A 259 -6.00 5.56 -20.78
N HIS A 260 -7.03 6.34 -20.43
CA HIS A 260 -7.56 6.38 -19.07
C HIS A 260 -8.70 5.36 -18.93
N VAL A 261 -8.44 4.31 -18.15
CA VAL A 261 -9.34 3.15 -18.03
C VAL A 261 -10.68 3.50 -17.39
N GLY A 262 -10.71 4.48 -16.48
CA GLY A 262 -11.93 4.85 -15.74
C GLY A 262 -12.93 5.66 -16.57
N THR A 263 -12.46 6.47 -17.51
CA THR A 263 -13.32 7.35 -18.36
C THR A 263 -13.46 6.87 -19.78
N ASP A 264 -12.80 5.78 -20.18
CA ASP A 264 -12.75 5.27 -21.55
C ASP A 264 -12.33 6.38 -22.54
N ALA A 265 -11.24 7.08 -22.22
CA ALA A 265 -10.77 8.24 -23.00
C ALA A 265 -9.28 8.16 -23.29
N TRP A 266 -8.89 8.65 -24.48
CA TRP A 266 -7.49 8.80 -24.88
C TRP A 266 -7.00 10.23 -24.69
N MET A 267 -5.75 10.36 -24.29
CA MET A 267 -5.08 11.63 -24.06
C MET A 267 -3.69 11.64 -24.69
N ASP A 268 -3.27 12.82 -25.08
CA ASP A 268 -1.94 13.09 -25.58
C ASP A 268 -1.01 13.52 -24.43
N PHE A 269 0.01 12.71 -24.15
CA PHE A 269 1.04 13.02 -23.16
C PHE A 269 2.26 13.70 -23.79
N GLY A 270 2.13 14.18 -25.02
CA GLY A 270 3.13 14.95 -25.75
C GLY A 270 4.12 14.10 -26.55
N THR A 271 4.97 14.79 -27.28
CA THR A 271 5.99 14.17 -28.11
C THR A 271 7.14 13.61 -27.25
N LEU A 272 7.60 12.42 -27.62
CA LEU A 272 8.79 11.83 -27.02
C LEU A 272 10.04 12.62 -27.45
N PRO A 273 10.98 12.90 -26.53
CA PRO A 273 12.16 13.70 -26.86
C PRO A 273 13.10 12.93 -27.81
N GLY A 274 13.46 13.57 -28.92
CA GLY A 274 14.45 13.05 -29.86
C GLY A 274 14.27 13.67 -31.23
N GLU A 275 15.23 14.49 -31.68
CA GLU A 275 15.23 15.06 -33.05
C GLU A 275 15.33 13.98 -34.15
N GLN A 276 15.53 12.69 -33.82
CA GLN A 276 15.69 11.56 -34.75
C GLN A 276 15.32 10.20 -34.16
N GLY A 277 14.52 10.11 -33.08
CA GLY A 277 14.22 8.84 -32.44
C GLY A 277 12.89 8.24 -32.93
N ALA A 278 12.93 7.16 -33.69
CA ALA A 278 11.76 6.32 -33.93
C ALA A 278 11.58 5.36 -32.75
N TRP A 279 10.33 4.99 -32.46
CA TRP A 279 10.00 4.00 -31.44
C TRP A 279 10.45 2.61 -31.88
N GLY A 280 11.28 1.95 -31.08
CA GLY A 280 11.80 0.58 -31.36
C GLY A 280 10.85 -0.56 -30.96
N GLY A 281 9.65 -0.25 -30.48
CA GLY A 281 8.51 -1.17 -30.42
C GLY A 281 8.28 -1.95 -29.12
N THR A 282 9.07 -1.79 -28.03
CA THR A 282 8.86 -2.59 -26.82
C THR A 282 8.88 -1.77 -25.56
N LEU A 283 7.87 -1.97 -24.69
CA LEU A 283 7.83 -1.49 -23.30
C LEU A 283 8.01 -2.68 -22.35
N ILE A 284 8.85 -2.52 -21.34
CA ILE A 284 9.20 -3.58 -20.41
C ILE A 284 9.14 -3.05 -19.00
N LYS A 285 8.43 -3.73 -18.10
CA LYS A 285 8.44 -3.38 -16.67
C LYS A 285 9.82 -3.64 -16.08
N TRP A 286 10.44 -2.60 -15.48
CA TRP A 286 11.76 -2.67 -14.87
C TRP A 286 11.72 -2.03 -13.48
N GLU A 287 11.90 -2.83 -12.44
CA GLU A 287 11.76 -2.38 -11.04
C GLU A 287 10.43 -1.65 -10.79
N GLN A 288 10.47 -0.36 -10.51
CA GLN A 288 9.27 0.46 -10.32
C GLN A 288 8.86 1.27 -11.56
N ASP A 289 9.74 1.34 -12.56
CA ASP A 289 9.58 2.14 -13.77
C ASP A 289 9.42 1.24 -15.01
N TRP A 290 9.49 1.82 -16.20
CA TRP A 290 9.40 1.11 -17.47
C TRP A 290 10.62 1.41 -18.34
N LEU A 291 11.12 0.42 -19.04
CA LEU A 291 12.11 0.59 -20.10
C LEU A 291 11.43 0.55 -21.46
N ALA A 292 11.78 1.52 -22.27
CA ALA A 292 11.28 1.70 -23.62
C ALA A 292 12.44 1.52 -24.61
N THR A 293 12.27 0.72 -25.68
CA THR A 293 13.24 0.68 -26.77
C THR A 293 13.01 1.85 -27.72
N MET A 294 14.05 2.61 -27.99
CA MET A 294 14.01 3.75 -28.91
C MET A 294 15.20 3.72 -29.87
N ASP A 295 14.95 4.00 -31.13
CA ASP A 295 16.00 4.12 -32.15
C ASP A 295 16.49 5.59 -32.13
N VAL A 296 17.75 5.78 -31.75
CA VAL A 296 18.40 7.09 -31.69
C VAL A 296 19.58 7.10 -32.66
N GLY A 297 19.42 7.79 -33.80
CA GLY A 297 20.41 7.73 -34.87
C GLY A 297 20.52 6.35 -35.50
N GLU A 298 21.73 5.75 -35.46
CA GLU A 298 22.00 4.39 -35.96
C GLU A 298 21.93 3.31 -34.86
N SER A 299 21.54 3.64 -33.63
CA SER A 299 21.53 2.70 -32.49
C SER A 299 20.18 2.64 -31.80
N THR A 300 19.76 1.46 -31.35
CA THR A 300 18.60 1.27 -30.48
C THR A 300 19.05 1.29 -29.03
N VAL A 301 18.46 2.19 -28.24
CA VAL A 301 18.77 2.38 -26.82
C VAL A 301 17.55 2.02 -25.97
N LEU A 302 17.81 1.65 -24.71
CA LEU A 302 16.78 1.58 -23.68
C LEU A 302 16.66 2.94 -23.02
N MET A 303 15.44 3.45 -22.97
CA MET A 303 15.08 4.68 -22.26
C MET A 303 14.23 4.33 -21.05
N GLU A 304 14.53 4.92 -19.90
CA GLU A 304 13.73 4.77 -18.69
C GLU A 304 12.55 5.75 -18.70
N LEU A 305 11.34 5.21 -18.72
CA LEU A 305 10.09 5.97 -18.61
C LEU A 305 9.65 5.95 -17.15
N SER A 306 9.75 7.09 -16.48
CA SER A 306 9.47 7.24 -15.05
C SER A 306 8.57 8.45 -14.77
N LYS A 307 7.95 8.46 -13.58
CA LYS A 307 7.21 9.63 -13.11
C LYS A 307 8.17 10.72 -12.66
N LYS A 308 7.85 11.96 -13.00
CA LYS A 308 8.60 13.12 -12.50
C LYS A 308 8.35 13.29 -11.00
N LYS A 309 9.40 13.14 -10.19
CA LYS A 309 9.35 13.25 -8.73
C LYS A 309 10.05 14.55 -8.32
N GLU A 310 9.29 15.61 -8.06
CA GLU A 310 9.84 16.90 -7.68
C GLU A 310 9.16 17.44 -6.42
N PHE A 311 9.85 17.37 -5.28
CA PHE A 311 9.34 17.93 -4.01
C PHE A 311 9.67 19.42 -3.82
N GLY A 312 10.69 19.94 -4.50
CA GLY A 312 11.13 21.31 -4.43
C GLY A 312 11.76 21.73 -3.09
N TRP A 313 12.69 22.67 -3.11
CA TRP A 313 13.45 23.08 -1.93
C TRP A 313 12.60 23.80 -0.86
N VAL A 314 11.53 24.51 -1.26
CA VAL A 314 10.61 25.19 -0.32
C VAL A 314 9.88 24.19 0.56
N ASN A 315 9.44 23.07 -0.02
CA ASN A 315 8.76 22.01 0.73
C ASN A 315 9.73 21.32 1.71
N TRP A 316 10.99 21.08 1.30
CA TRP A 316 12.03 20.57 2.19
C TRP A 316 12.30 21.53 3.36
N LEU A 317 12.38 22.85 3.09
CA LEU A 317 12.58 23.84 4.11
C LEU A 317 11.45 23.83 5.13
N THR A 318 10.19 23.78 4.67
CA THR A 318 9.00 23.71 5.53
C THR A 318 9.04 22.46 6.44
N LEU A 319 9.41 21.32 5.87
CA LEU A 319 9.56 20.07 6.63
C LEU A 319 10.66 20.18 7.70
N VAL A 320 11.84 20.74 7.37
CA VAL A 320 12.93 20.93 8.31
C VAL A 320 12.55 21.90 9.43
N VAL A 321 11.86 23.00 9.11
CA VAL A 321 11.36 23.97 10.11
C VAL A 321 10.37 23.28 11.05
N TYR A 322 9.45 22.49 10.53
CA TYR A 322 8.51 21.70 11.34
C TYR A 322 9.25 20.73 12.28
N LEU A 323 10.19 19.94 11.78
CA LEU A 323 10.95 19.01 12.60
C LEU A 323 11.78 19.74 13.68
N GLY A 324 12.38 20.88 13.35
CA GLY A 324 13.05 21.75 14.31
C GLY A 324 12.14 22.28 15.40
N PHE A 325 10.89 22.63 15.04
CA PHE A 325 9.88 23.05 15.99
C PHE A 325 9.49 21.93 16.98
N MET A 326 9.37 20.70 16.52
CA MET A 326 9.11 19.54 17.38
C MET A 326 10.24 19.29 18.39
N LEU A 327 11.49 19.34 17.92
CA LEU A 327 12.66 19.25 18.80
C LEU A 327 12.70 20.37 19.82
N TRP A 328 12.35 21.59 19.43
CA TRP A 328 12.29 22.75 20.33
C TRP A 328 11.26 22.58 21.45
N ILE A 329 10.07 22.05 21.16
CA ILE A 329 9.07 21.70 22.18
C ILE A 329 9.67 20.68 23.16
N GLY A 330 10.30 19.60 22.67
CA GLY A 330 10.95 18.61 23.51
C GLY A 330 11.97 19.22 24.48
N PHE A 331 12.81 20.14 23.99
CA PHE A 331 13.81 20.87 24.78
C PHE A 331 13.21 21.76 25.88
N ILE A 332 12.08 22.43 25.61
CA ILE A 332 11.41 23.31 26.60
C ILE A 332 10.93 22.49 27.80
N TYR A 333 10.36 21.32 27.53
CA TYR A 333 9.78 20.48 28.58
C TYR A 333 10.85 19.70 29.37
N ASP A 334 11.97 19.28 28.77
CA ASP A 334 13.11 18.69 29.50
C ASP A 334 13.65 19.59 30.61
N LYS A 335 13.71 20.91 30.36
CA LYS A 335 14.20 21.88 31.32
C LYS A 335 13.20 22.21 32.48
N LYS A 336 11.92 21.90 32.31
CA LYS A 336 10.86 22.25 33.28
C LYS A 336 10.51 21.14 34.25
N GLU A 337 10.87 19.88 33.96
CA GLU A 337 10.46 18.76 34.79
C GLU A 337 11.42 18.54 35.98
N GLU A 338 10.84 18.39 37.17
CA GLU A 338 11.50 17.68 38.28
C GLU A 338 11.69 16.21 37.82
N GLN A 339 12.92 15.75 37.85
CA GLN A 339 13.31 14.42 37.32
C GLN A 339 12.86 13.27 38.26
N THR A 340 11.54 13.11 38.40
CA THR A 340 10.93 11.99 39.12
C THR A 340 10.21 11.06 38.15
N THR A 341 10.18 9.78 38.48
CA THR A 341 9.50 8.76 37.65
C THR A 341 8.00 9.07 37.50
N SER A 342 7.37 9.59 38.57
CA SER A 342 5.96 9.97 38.57
C SER A 342 5.68 11.13 37.59
N ASN A 343 6.48 12.20 37.61
CA ASN A 343 6.31 13.31 36.69
C ASN A 343 6.55 12.88 35.25
N PHE A 344 7.56 12.05 34.99
CA PHE A 344 7.88 11.56 33.65
C PHE A 344 6.71 10.77 33.01
N PHE A 345 5.93 10.01 33.80
CA PHE A 345 4.85 9.16 33.25
C PHE A 345 3.43 9.73 33.46
N THR A 346 3.20 10.60 34.44
CA THR A 346 1.85 11.11 34.75
C THR A 346 1.74 12.63 34.73
N ALA A 347 2.84 13.35 34.44
CA ALA A 347 2.91 14.82 34.47
C ALA A 347 2.33 15.42 35.78
N GLY A 348 2.38 14.66 36.89
CA GLY A 348 1.81 15.09 38.19
C GLY A 348 0.33 15.42 38.18
N GLY A 349 -0.46 14.96 37.20
CA GLY A 349 -1.89 15.28 37.08
C GLY A 349 -2.20 16.73 36.64
N ARG A 350 -1.23 17.45 36.08
CA ARG A 350 -1.35 18.88 35.74
C ARG A 350 -1.93 19.18 34.37
N ILE A 351 -2.09 18.16 33.51
CA ILE A 351 -2.53 18.36 32.12
C ILE A 351 -4.00 18.81 32.08
N PRO A 352 -4.32 19.87 31.31
CA PRO A 352 -5.70 20.25 31.08
C PRO A 352 -6.49 19.17 30.36
N TRP A 353 -7.74 18.93 30.75
CA TRP A 353 -8.60 17.88 30.18
C TRP A 353 -8.76 17.97 28.66
N TRP A 354 -8.81 19.18 28.11
CA TRP A 354 -8.92 19.38 26.66
C TRP A 354 -7.64 19.00 25.92
N ALA A 355 -6.46 19.31 26.49
CA ALA A 355 -5.18 18.92 25.89
C ALA A 355 -5.00 17.40 25.93
N ALA A 356 -5.34 16.76 27.06
CA ALA A 356 -5.35 15.29 27.15
C ALA A 356 -6.32 14.67 26.13
N GLY A 357 -7.52 15.26 25.94
CA GLY A 357 -8.50 14.79 24.96
C GLY A 357 -8.01 14.90 23.52
N ILE A 358 -7.37 16.01 23.16
CA ILE A 358 -6.76 16.20 21.83
C ILE A 358 -5.57 15.26 21.63
N SER A 359 -4.76 15.02 22.68
CA SER A 359 -3.66 14.07 22.62
C SER A 359 -4.15 12.62 22.46
N ILE A 360 -5.26 12.22 23.11
CA ILE A 360 -5.92 10.93 22.88
C ILE A 360 -6.31 10.79 21.41
N TYR A 361 -6.95 11.81 20.84
CA TYR A 361 -7.31 11.88 19.44
C TYR A 361 -6.10 11.77 18.52
N GLY A 362 -5.06 12.59 18.74
CA GLY A 362 -3.82 12.58 17.96
C GLY A 362 -3.06 11.26 18.04
N THR A 363 -3.15 10.55 19.16
CA THR A 363 -2.54 9.21 19.31
C THR A 363 -3.29 8.12 18.53
N GLN A 364 -4.61 8.29 18.36
CA GLN A 364 -5.45 7.37 17.59
C GLN A 364 -5.44 7.68 16.10
N ILE A 365 -5.43 8.96 15.72
CA ILE A 365 -5.22 9.37 14.34
C ILE A 365 -3.73 9.32 14.04
N SER A 366 -3.33 8.21 13.45
CA SER A 366 -1.97 8.00 12.96
C SER A 366 -1.84 8.40 11.49
N ALA A 367 -0.63 8.32 10.94
CA ALA A 367 -0.39 8.41 9.51
C ALA A 367 -1.26 7.41 8.70
N ILE A 368 -1.60 6.26 9.30
CA ILE A 368 -2.50 5.28 8.72
C ILE A 368 -3.88 5.91 8.47
N THR A 369 -4.45 6.61 9.44
CA THR A 369 -5.76 7.27 9.28
C THR A 369 -5.70 8.38 8.23
N PHE A 370 -4.63 9.19 8.24
CA PHE A 370 -4.48 10.32 7.32
C PHE A 370 -4.32 9.88 5.87
N MET A 371 -3.59 8.80 5.61
CA MET A 371 -3.30 8.31 4.26
C MET A 371 -4.23 7.20 3.83
N ALA A 372 -4.37 6.15 4.65
CA ALA A 372 -5.10 4.96 4.24
C ALA A 372 -6.63 5.16 4.23
N ILE A 373 -7.21 6.01 5.07
CA ILE A 373 -8.66 6.25 5.02
C ILE A 373 -9.07 6.94 3.71
N PRO A 374 -8.47 8.07 3.29
CA PRO A 374 -8.75 8.63 1.96
C PRO A 374 -8.48 7.65 0.82
N ALA A 375 -7.42 6.86 0.91
CA ALA A 375 -7.07 5.84 -0.07
C ALA A 375 -8.14 4.74 -0.18
N ILE A 376 -8.62 4.21 0.94
CA ILE A 376 -9.69 3.20 0.96
C ILE A 376 -10.99 3.79 0.41
N VAL A 377 -11.36 5.01 0.80
CA VAL A 377 -12.57 5.67 0.28
C VAL A 377 -12.46 5.98 -1.21
N PHE A 378 -11.27 6.37 -1.69
CA PHE A 378 -10.98 6.50 -3.11
C PHE A 378 -11.28 5.19 -3.87
N ALA A 379 -10.82 4.06 -3.32
CA ALA A 379 -11.00 2.74 -3.93
C ALA A 379 -12.41 2.16 -3.73
N THR A 380 -13.07 2.46 -2.59
CA THR A 380 -14.35 1.86 -2.19
C THR A 380 -15.40 2.94 -1.87
N ASP A 381 -15.84 3.03 -0.60
CA ASP A 381 -16.90 3.92 -0.13
C ASP A 381 -16.75 4.31 1.36
N TRP A 382 -17.81 4.84 1.98
CA TRP A 382 -17.82 5.28 3.37
C TRP A 382 -18.17 4.18 4.39
N SER A 383 -18.17 2.91 4.05
CA SER A 383 -18.57 1.81 4.95
C SER A 383 -17.78 1.77 6.26
N LEU A 384 -16.49 2.17 6.24
CA LEU A 384 -15.67 2.25 7.44
C LEU A 384 -16.04 3.40 8.39
N ALA A 385 -16.82 4.40 7.96
CA ALA A 385 -17.23 5.54 8.78
C ALA A 385 -18.09 5.13 10.00
N ILE A 386 -18.75 3.98 9.92
CA ILE A 386 -19.48 3.37 11.06
C ILE A 386 -18.57 3.23 12.28
N GLY A 387 -17.28 2.88 12.06
CA GLY A 387 -16.30 2.76 13.14
C GLY A 387 -16.16 4.03 13.98
N SER A 388 -16.15 5.18 13.33
CA SER A 388 -16.06 6.48 14.01
C SER A 388 -17.35 6.84 14.77
N VAL A 389 -18.51 6.48 14.25
CA VAL A 389 -19.78 6.71 14.93
C VAL A 389 -19.91 5.83 16.18
N LEU A 390 -19.43 4.59 16.13
CA LEU A 390 -19.48 3.64 17.24
C LEU A 390 -18.63 4.05 18.45
N ILE A 391 -17.68 4.99 18.29
CA ILE A 391 -16.97 5.56 19.43
C ILE A 391 -17.94 6.21 20.43
N LEU A 392 -19.03 6.83 19.94
CA LEU A 392 -20.07 7.43 20.79
C LEU A 392 -20.80 6.39 21.65
N ALA A 393 -20.91 5.15 21.18
CA ALA A 393 -21.48 4.03 21.95
C ALA A 393 -20.47 3.46 22.96
N THR A 394 -19.18 3.49 22.64
CA THR A 394 -18.09 2.95 23.46
C THR A 394 -17.77 3.88 24.65
N VAL A 395 -17.73 5.20 24.43
CA VAL A 395 -17.32 6.18 25.44
C VAL A 395 -18.17 6.17 26.71
N PRO A 396 -19.50 6.11 26.68
CA PRO A 396 -20.32 5.99 27.90
C PRO A 396 -19.93 4.79 28.77
N ILE A 397 -19.60 3.65 28.15
CA ILE A 397 -19.18 2.44 28.85
C ILE A 397 -17.84 2.67 29.56
N VAL A 398 -16.88 3.25 28.84
CA VAL A 398 -15.54 3.54 29.40
C VAL A 398 -15.63 4.58 30.52
N VAL A 399 -16.38 5.68 30.33
CA VAL A 399 -16.59 6.72 31.32
C VAL A 399 -17.28 6.20 32.58
N ARG A 400 -18.26 5.28 32.43
CA ARG A 400 -19.03 4.75 33.56
C ARG A 400 -18.30 3.68 34.36
N TYR A 401 -17.50 2.83 33.70
CA TYR A 401 -16.94 1.62 34.34
C TYR A 401 -15.42 1.65 34.45
N TYR A 402 -14.69 2.10 33.41
CA TYR A 402 -13.22 2.00 33.36
C TYR A 402 -12.48 3.19 33.95
N ILE A 403 -12.89 4.43 33.65
CA ILE A 403 -12.24 5.63 34.19
C ILE A 403 -12.33 5.67 35.72
N PRO A 404 -13.51 5.52 36.38
CA PRO A 404 -13.58 5.48 37.82
C PRO A 404 -12.71 4.37 38.43
N PHE A 405 -12.65 3.26 37.72
CA PHE A 405 -11.87 2.11 38.14
C PHE A 405 -10.37 2.41 38.14
N PHE A 406 -9.77 2.86 37.03
CA PHE A 406 -8.36 3.21 36.95
C PHE A 406 -7.96 4.37 37.89
N ARG A 407 -8.81 5.37 38.03
CA ARG A 407 -8.53 6.55 38.88
C ARG A 407 -8.52 6.25 40.39
N ARG A 408 -9.19 5.20 40.85
CA ARG A 408 -9.19 4.78 42.26
C ARG A 408 -7.94 4.01 42.65
N LEU A 409 -7.22 3.45 41.71
CA LEU A 409 -6.10 2.55 41.94
C LEU A 409 -4.79 3.34 41.89
N SER A 410 -4.43 4.34 42.30
CA SER A 410 -3.11 5.04 42.35
C SER A 410 -1.96 4.32 41.62
N ILE A 411 -2.22 3.83 40.42
CA ILE A 411 -1.32 3.02 39.57
C ILE A 411 -0.59 3.87 38.55
N THR A 412 0.59 3.43 38.11
CA THR A 412 1.35 4.02 37.00
C THR A 412 1.07 3.27 35.70
N SER A 413 0.91 1.95 35.77
CA SER A 413 0.57 1.08 34.64
C SER A 413 -0.81 0.46 34.83
N ALA A 414 -1.59 0.37 33.76
CA ALA A 414 -2.86 -0.35 33.75
C ALA A 414 -2.71 -1.82 34.21
N TYR A 415 -1.54 -2.42 33.99
CA TYR A 415 -1.29 -3.84 34.25
C TYR A 415 -1.01 -4.12 35.74
N GLU A 416 -0.69 -3.11 36.56
CA GLU A 416 -0.60 -3.25 38.02
C GLU A 416 -1.92 -3.77 38.60
N TYR A 417 -3.06 -3.38 38.01
CA TYR A 417 -4.35 -3.93 38.39
C TYR A 417 -4.41 -5.45 38.26
N LEU A 418 -3.84 -6.00 37.20
CA LEU A 418 -3.88 -7.46 36.95
C LEU A 418 -3.15 -8.24 38.07
N GLU A 419 -2.12 -7.66 38.67
CA GLU A 419 -1.48 -8.25 39.87
C GLU A 419 -2.41 -8.22 41.07
N HIS A 420 -3.04 -7.08 41.36
CA HIS A 420 -3.96 -6.97 42.49
C HIS A 420 -5.18 -7.87 42.38
N ARG A 421 -5.64 -8.10 41.13
CA ARG A 421 -6.84 -8.92 40.86
C ARG A 421 -6.56 -10.40 40.72
N PHE A 422 -5.44 -10.76 40.14
CA PHE A 422 -5.07 -12.13 39.82
C PHE A 422 -3.73 -12.54 40.48
N HIS A 423 -2.62 -12.22 39.82
CA HIS A 423 -1.28 -12.58 40.28
C HIS A 423 -0.21 -11.83 39.47
N LYS A 424 1.01 -11.71 40.00
CA LYS A 424 2.16 -11.10 39.31
C LYS A 424 2.42 -11.67 37.91
N SER A 425 2.18 -12.97 37.69
CA SER A 425 2.34 -13.57 36.34
C SER A 425 1.38 -13.02 35.32
N VAL A 426 0.14 -12.66 35.69
CA VAL A 426 -0.84 -12.05 34.78
C VAL A 426 -0.47 -10.61 34.44
N ARG A 427 0.07 -9.85 35.44
CA ARG A 427 0.65 -8.51 35.20
C ARG A 427 1.76 -8.56 34.17
N LEU A 428 2.76 -9.45 34.38
CA LEU A 428 3.89 -9.61 33.47
C LEU A 428 3.44 -10.02 32.07
N LEU A 429 2.52 -10.98 31.96
CA LEU A 429 2.00 -11.44 30.68
C LEU A 429 1.23 -10.33 29.95
N GLY A 430 0.39 -9.57 30.67
CA GLY A 430 -0.33 -8.42 30.11
C GLY A 430 0.62 -7.32 29.63
N SER A 431 1.62 -6.97 30.43
CA SER A 431 2.63 -5.98 30.08
C SER A 431 3.45 -6.42 28.85
N VAL A 432 3.91 -7.67 28.80
CA VAL A 432 4.66 -8.20 27.64
C VAL A 432 3.78 -8.22 26.39
N SER A 433 2.51 -8.66 26.48
CA SER A 433 1.58 -8.65 25.36
C SER A 433 1.36 -7.22 24.80
N PHE A 434 1.22 -6.24 25.69
CA PHE A 434 1.11 -4.83 25.32
C PHE A 434 2.39 -4.32 24.65
N ILE A 435 3.56 -4.61 25.23
CA ILE A 435 4.85 -4.17 24.65
C ILE A 435 5.02 -4.74 23.23
N LEU A 436 4.73 -6.03 23.03
CA LEU A 436 4.80 -6.67 21.71
C LEU A 436 3.82 -6.03 20.71
N PHE A 437 2.57 -5.76 21.16
CA PHE A 437 1.59 -5.03 20.33
C PHE A 437 2.10 -3.66 19.92
N GLN A 438 2.62 -2.88 20.87
CA GLN A 438 3.08 -1.52 20.56
C GLN A 438 4.36 -1.50 19.72
N LEU A 439 5.26 -2.47 19.90
CA LEU A 439 6.44 -2.63 19.05
C LEU A 439 6.05 -2.91 17.58
N GLY A 440 5.08 -3.80 17.36
CA GLY A 440 4.53 -4.04 16.03
C GLY A 440 3.89 -2.79 15.42
N ARG A 441 3.08 -2.08 16.23
CA ARG A 441 2.42 -0.83 15.82
C ARG A 441 3.42 0.25 15.43
N THR A 442 4.52 0.44 16.17
CA THR A 442 5.51 1.48 15.87
C THR A 442 6.16 1.29 14.51
N GLY A 443 6.46 0.06 14.10
CA GLY A 443 7.01 -0.25 12.79
C GLY A 443 6.06 0.13 11.65
N ILE A 444 4.79 -0.28 11.75
CA ILE A 444 3.74 0.00 10.75
C ILE A 444 3.52 1.52 10.60
N VAL A 445 3.40 2.23 11.71
CA VAL A 445 3.11 3.68 11.74
C VAL A 445 4.27 4.50 11.17
N LEU A 446 5.51 4.06 11.32
CA LEU A 446 6.69 4.75 10.78
C LEU A 446 6.90 4.45 9.28
N TYR A 447 6.55 3.25 8.83
CA TYR A 447 6.72 2.82 7.44
C TYR A 447 5.86 3.64 6.46
N LEU A 448 4.57 3.80 6.74
CA LEU A 448 3.61 4.39 5.79
C LEU A 448 3.96 5.83 5.35
N PRO A 449 4.27 6.80 6.25
CA PRO A 449 4.71 8.11 5.80
C PRO A 449 6.07 8.11 5.11
N ALA A 450 6.94 7.16 5.45
CA ALA A 450 8.21 7.03 4.75
C ALA A 450 8.01 6.59 3.28
N VAL A 451 7.08 5.66 3.02
CA VAL A 451 6.64 5.32 1.65
C VAL A 451 6.13 6.55 0.93
N ALA A 452 5.20 7.29 1.55
CA ALA A 452 4.61 8.48 0.97
C ALA A 452 5.65 9.52 0.51
N ILE A 453 6.66 9.74 1.34
CA ILE A 453 7.69 10.71 1.03
C ILE A 453 8.66 10.15 -0.03
N ALA A 454 9.03 8.88 0.09
CA ALA A 454 9.90 8.24 -0.90
C ALA A 454 9.25 8.27 -2.29
N SER A 455 7.94 7.99 -2.38
CA SER A 455 7.22 7.95 -3.66
C SER A 455 7.18 9.32 -4.35
N VAL A 456 6.96 10.41 -3.61
CA VAL A 456 6.87 11.77 -4.20
C VAL A 456 8.22 12.50 -4.32
N THR A 457 9.24 12.11 -3.54
CA THR A 457 10.56 12.78 -3.57
C THR A 457 11.63 12.01 -4.32
N GLY A 458 11.41 10.72 -4.60
CA GLY A 458 12.43 9.82 -5.12
C GLY A 458 13.55 9.50 -4.13
N SER A 459 13.42 9.92 -2.86
CA SER A 459 14.44 9.70 -1.84
C SER A 459 14.43 8.26 -1.33
N ASN A 460 15.60 7.80 -0.84
CA ASN A 460 15.72 6.45 -0.30
C ASN A 460 14.85 6.27 0.96
N ILE A 461 13.91 5.33 0.92
CA ILE A 461 12.95 5.05 2.00
C ILE A 461 13.64 4.71 3.33
N TYR A 462 14.75 3.98 3.31
CA TYR A 462 15.49 3.60 4.52
C TYR A 462 16.12 4.82 5.20
N GLY A 463 16.63 5.78 4.41
CA GLY A 463 17.11 7.06 4.93
C GLY A 463 16.02 7.87 5.60
N ILE A 464 14.83 7.94 5.00
CA ILE A 464 13.66 8.63 5.56
C ILE A 464 13.24 7.98 6.88
N ILE A 465 13.10 6.63 6.92
CA ILE A 465 12.75 5.87 8.13
C ILE A 465 13.77 6.15 9.24
N ALA A 466 15.07 6.13 8.92
CA ALA A 466 16.14 6.37 9.89
C ALA A 466 16.06 7.78 10.50
N ILE A 467 15.89 8.81 9.67
CA ILE A 467 15.79 10.22 10.11
C ILE A 467 14.54 10.41 11.00
N MET A 468 13.37 9.90 10.56
CA MET A 468 12.12 10.00 11.31
C MET A 468 12.24 9.33 12.67
N GLY A 469 12.74 8.09 12.72
CA GLY A 469 12.94 7.33 13.95
C GLY A 469 13.91 8.03 14.90
N PHE A 470 15.04 8.52 14.40
CA PHE A 470 16.06 9.22 15.19
C PHE A 470 15.52 10.50 15.85
N ILE A 471 14.82 11.35 15.10
CA ILE A 471 14.22 12.58 15.62
C ILE A 471 13.17 12.26 16.69
N CYS A 472 12.32 11.25 16.43
CA CYS A 472 11.30 10.83 17.37
C CYS A 472 11.88 10.33 18.70
N ILE A 473 12.96 9.52 18.64
CA ILE A 473 13.68 9.04 19.83
C ILE A 473 14.18 10.23 20.67
N ILE A 474 14.83 11.21 20.04
CA ILE A 474 15.44 12.34 20.75
C ILE A 474 14.41 13.10 21.58
N TYR A 475 13.34 13.62 20.96
CA TYR A 475 12.40 14.47 21.69
C TYR A 475 11.56 13.69 22.72
N THR A 476 11.30 12.38 22.48
CA THR A 476 10.53 11.54 23.40
C THR A 476 11.34 11.22 24.66
N VAL A 477 12.63 10.93 24.52
CA VAL A 477 13.54 10.64 25.66
C VAL A 477 13.73 11.85 26.56
N MET A 478 13.67 13.06 25.98
CA MET A 478 13.90 14.31 26.71
C MET A 478 12.72 14.74 27.57
N GLY A 479 11.50 14.74 27.04
CA GLY A 479 10.40 15.50 27.63
C GLY A 479 9.28 14.69 28.29
N GLY A 480 9.36 13.35 28.41
CA GLY A 480 8.34 12.52 29.06
C GLY A 480 6.92 12.71 28.49
N ILE A 481 5.89 12.37 29.28
CA ILE A 481 4.47 12.41 28.81
C ILE A 481 3.96 13.85 28.60
N GLU A 482 4.49 14.85 29.34
CA GLU A 482 4.05 16.23 29.19
C GLU A 482 4.45 16.78 27.81
N ALA A 483 5.69 16.54 27.38
CA ALA A 483 6.14 16.92 26.04
C ALA A 483 5.33 16.15 24.97
N VAL A 484 5.08 14.86 25.15
CA VAL A 484 4.28 14.06 24.23
C VAL A 484 2.88 14.66 24.03
N ILE A 485 2.18 15.04 25.11
CA ILE A 485 0.84 15.62 25.01
C ILE A 485 0.83 16.97 24.28
N TRP A 486 1.82 17.83 24.51
CA TRP A 486 1.88 19.13 23.84
C TRP A 486 2.38 19.04 22.39
N THR A 487 3.28 18.11 22.09
CA THR A 487 3.63 17.81 20.69
C THR A 487 2.43 17.21 19.96
N ASP A 488 1.67 16.28 20.55
CA ASP A 488 0.45 15.73 19.98
C ASP A 488 -0.57 16.83 19.64
N PHE A 489 -0.74 17.80 20.54
CA PHE A 489 -1.63 18.95 20.28
C PHE A 489 -1.20 19.73 19.03
N ALA A 490 0.08 20.11 18.95
CA ALA A 490 0.61 20.83 17.79
C ALA A 490 0.48 19.99 16.50
N GLN A 491 0.73 18.69 16.60
CA GLN A 491 0.64 17.74 15.50
C GLN A 491 -0.79 17.57 14.98
N VAL A 492 -1.79 17.51 15.87
CA VAL A 492 -3.21 17.46 15.48
C VAL A 492 -3.63 18.73 14.74
N VAL A 493 -3.16 19.90 15.17
CA VAL A 493 -3.45 21.18 14.48
C VAL A 493 -2.88 21.17 13.05
N VAL A 494 -1.62 20.75 12.87
CA VAL A 494 -0.99 20.69 11.54
C VAL A 494 -1.68 19.64 10.65
N LEU A 495 -1.98 18.48 11.21
CA LEU A 495 -2.63 17.38 10.51
C LEU A 495 -4.04 17.74 10.03
N MET A 496 -4.88 18.25 10.94
CA MET A 496 -6.26 18.63 10.59
C MET A 496 -6.29 19.84 9.65
N GLY A 497 -5.39 20.82 9.88
CA GLY A 497 -5.22 21.95 8.96
C GLY A 497 -4.82 21.50 7.57
N GLY A 498 -3.88 20.56 7.47
CA GLY A 498 -3.47 19.94 6.21
C GLY A 498 -4.61 19.22 5.49
N ALA A 499 -5.38 18.41 6.21
CA ALA A 499 -6.53 17.69 5.64
C ALA A 499 -7.60 18.66 5.10
N ILE A 500 -7.91 19.74 5.84
CA ILE A 500 -8.86 20.78 5.42
C ILE A 500 -8.36 21.50 4.16
N VAL A 501 -7.07 21.85 4.12
CA VAL A 501 -6.49 22.49 2.91
C VAL A 501 -6.56 21.56 1.71
N CYS A 502 -6.20 20.28 1.85
CA CYS A 502 -6.33 19.31 0.77
C CYS A 502 -7.77 19.18 0.27
N LEU A 503 -8.74 19.15 1.20
CA LEU A 503 -10.16 19.07 0.86
C LEU A 503 -10.62 20.30 0.06
N ILE A 504 -10.25 21.50 0.50
CA ILE A 504 -10.61 22.76 -0.18
C ILE A 504 -9.97 22.81 -1.56
N VAL A 505 -8.66 22.55 -1.66
CA VAL A 505 -7.93 22.56 -2.93
C VAL A 505 -8.49 21.51 -3.89
N GLY A 506 -8.76 20.31 -3.40
CA GLY A 506 -9.36 19.24 -4.22
C GLY A 506 -10.72 19.65 -4.79
N ILE A 507 -11.61 20.22 -3.98
CA ILE A 507 -12.91 20.71 -4.44
C ILE A 507 -12.75 21.85 -5.48
N MET A 508 -11.77 22.74 -5.30
CA MET A 508 -11.52 23.86 -6.22
C MET A 508 -11.01 23.41 -7.59
N HIS A 509 -10.36 22.25 -7.68
CA HIS A 509 -9.85 21.68 -8.94
C HIS A 509 -10.83 20.71 -9.61
N VAL A 510 -12.03 20.53 -9.05
CA VAL A 510 -13.11 19.78 -9.70
C VAL A 510 -14.04 20.77 -10.41
N ASP A 511 -14.28 20.58 -11.71
CA ASP A 511 -15.24 21.37 -12.47
C ASP A 511 -16.65 21.20 -11.90
N GLY A 512 -17.30 22.32 -11.53
CA GLY A 512 -18.55 22.32 -10.78
C GLY A 512 -18.41 22.28 -9.26
N GLY A 513 -17.16 22.20 -8.73
CA GLY A 513 -16.85 22.34 -7.32
C GLY A 513 -17.54 21.30 -6.42
N LEU A 514 -18.00 21.75 -5.24
CA LEU A 514 -18.64 20.88 -4.25
C LEU A 514 -19.91 20.17 -4.76
N ASP A 515 -20.69 20.85 -5.60
CA ASP A 515 -21.92 20.27 -6.16
C ASP A 515 -21.61 19.09 -7.09
N ALA A 516 -20.54 19.18 -7.89
CA ALA A 516 -20.07 18.08 -8.73
C ALA A 516 -19.56 16.90 -7.87
N VAL A 517 -18.76 17.17 -6.83
CA VAL A 517 -18.29 16.15 -5.91
C VAL A 517 -19.44 15.41 -5.25
N ILE A 518 -20.47 16.12 -4.79
CA ILE A 518 -21.62 15.48 -4.13
C ILE A 518 -22.46 14.71 -5.15
N SER A 519 -22.81 15.29 -6.29
CA SER A 519 -23.67 14.65 -7.28
C SER A 519 -23.04 13.42 -7.90
N GLN A 520 -21.76 13.48 -8.30
CA GLN A 520 -21.04 12.35 -8.86
C GLN A 520 -20.76 11.28 -7.78
N GLY A 521 -20.32 11.69 -6.57
CA GLY A 521 -20.12 10.76 -5.48
C GLY A 521 -21.38 9.99 -5.07
N LEU A 522 -22.55 10.63 -5.15
CA LEU A 522 -23.85 9.96 -4.93
C LEU A 522 -24.20 9.00 -6.07
N ALA A 523 -24.01 9.44 -7.32
CA ALA A 523 -24.31 8.63 -8.51
C ALA A 523 -23.46 7.34 -8.54
N GLU A 524 -22.21 7.42 -8.11
CA GLU A 524 -21.26 6.30 -8.11
C GLU A 524 -21.19 5.57 -6.76
N GLY A 525 -22.09 5.88 -5.82
CA GLY A 525 -22.21 5.18 -4.55
C GLY A 525 -21.08 5.43 -3.55
N LYS A 526 -20.21 6.45 -3.76
CA LYS A 526 -19.08 6.76 -2.89
C LYS A 526 -19.49 7.11 -1.46
N PHE A 527 -20.68 7.69 -1.26
CA PHE A 527 -21.24 8.00 0.05
C PHE A 527 -22.02 6.83 0.71
N THR A 528 -21.94 5.63 0.13
CA THR A 528 -22.53 4.44 0.75
C THR A 528 -21.80 4.13 2.04
N TRP A 529 -22.50 4.11 3.16
CA TRP A 529 -21.91 3.89 4.48
C TRP A 529 -22.31 2.56 5.12
N TYR A 530 -23.13 1.74 4.43
CA TYR A 530 -23.46 0.39 4.86
C TYR A 530 -23.84 -0.49 3.67
N HIS A 531 -23.51 -1.76 3.77
CA HIS A 531 -23.98 -2.82 2.89
C HIS A 531 -24.78 -3.84 3.68
N LEU A 532 -25.93 -4.24 3.15
CA LEU A 532 -26.75 -5.28 3.77
C LEU A 532 -26.29 -6.66 3.31
N GLY A 533 -26.24 -7.62 4.22
CA GLY A 533 -25.84 -9.00 3.94
C GLY A 533 -25.48 -9.76 5.21
N TRP A 534 -25.26 -11.06 5.07
CA TRP A 534 -24.87 -11.95 6.17
C TRP A 534 -23.46 -12.54 6.00
N ASP A 535 -22.78 -12.21 4.90
CA ASP A 535 -21.45 -12.72 4.60
C ASP A 535 -20.38 -12.13 5.57
N PRO A 536 -19.75 -12.95 6.43
CA PRO A 536 -18.76 -12.49 7.39
C PRO A 536 -17.41 -12.13 6.77
N SER A 537 -17.17 -12.47 5.49
CA SER A 537 -15.96 -12.13 4.76
C SER A 537 -15.95 -10.70 4.23
N ARG A 538 -17.14 -10.08 4.12
CA ARG A 538 -17.34 -8.75 3.54
C ARG A 538 -17.65 -7.70 4.61
N LEU A 539 -17.41 -6.43 4.26
CA LEU A 539 -17.76 -5.28 5.10
C LEU A 539 -19.27 -4.97 5.06
N VAL A 540 -20.09 -5.90 5.52
CA VAL A 540 -21.53 -5.70 5.68
C VAL A 540 -21.86 -5.05 7.03
N LEU A 541 -23.03 -4.44 7.16
CA LEU A 541 -23.41 -3.60 8.30
C LEU A 541 -23.16 -4.25 9.68
N TRP A 542 -23.56 -5.52 9.87
CA TRP A 542 -23.36 -6.19 11.14
C TRP A 542 -21.90 -6.47 11.46
N VAL A 543 -21.07 -6.78 10.43
CA VAL A 543 -19.61 -6.95 10.56
C VAL A 543 -18.98 -5.64 11.02
N CYS A 544 -19.37 -4.52 10.40
CA CYS A 544 -18.91 -3.20 10.81
C CYS A 544 -19.34 -2.86 12.25
N ILE A 545 -20.61 -3.06 12.61
CA ILE A 545 -21.11 -2.74 13.96
C ILE A 545 -20.39 -3.58 15.02
N VAL A 546 -20.37 -4.91 14.87
CA VAL A 546 -19.74 -5.79 15.85
C VAL A 546 -18.22 -5.58 15.86
N GLY A 547 -17.58 -5.58 14.70
CA GLY A 547 -16.14 -5.44 14.58
C GLY A 547 -15.65 -4.13 15.18
N PHE A 548 -16.14 -3.00 14.72
CA PHE A 548 -15.70 -1.70 15.21
C PHE A 548 -16.10 -1.40 16.65
N PHE A 549 -17.19 -1.94 17.16
CA PHE A 549 -17.49 -1.84 18.58
C PHE A 549 -16.36 -2.42 19.45
N PHE A 550 -15.93 -3.66 19.13
CA PHE A 550 -14.83 -4.28 19.86
C PHE A 550 -13.48 -3.64 19.57
N LEU A 551 -13.19 -3.27 18.32
CA LEU A 551 -11.95 -2.58 17.97
C LEU A 551 -11.84 -1.20 18.65
N ASN A 552 -12.94 -0.47 18.84
CA ASN A 552 -12.95 0.79 19.57
C ASN A 552 -12.80 0.60 21.08
N ILE A 553 -13.36 -0.46 21.67
CA ILE A 553 -13.29 -0.63 23.14
C ILE A 553 -11.87 -1.02 23.59
N ILE A 554 -11.12 -1.76 22.78
CA ILE A 554 -9.78 -2.25 23.11
C ILE A 554 -8.84 -1.12 23.56
N PRO A 555 -8.60 -0.04 22.78
CA PRO A 555 -7.69 1.03 23.14
C PRO A 555 -8.06 1.75 24.43
N TYR A 556 -9.36 1.95 24.68
CA TYR A 556 -9.83 2.71 25.85
C TYR A 556 -9.83 1.90 27.14
N THR A 557 -9.68 0.58 27.09
CA THR A 557 -9.83 -0.30 28.23
C THR A 557 -8.56 -1.02 28.66
N SER A 558 -7.65 -1.27 27.73
CA SER A 558 -6.46 -2.10 27.99
C SER A 558 -5.14 -1.54 27.42
N ASP A 559 -5.20 -0.50 26.59
CA ASP A 559 -4.00 0.11 26.04
C ASP A 559 -3.43 1.16 27.01
N GLN A 560 -2.23 0.90 27.53
CA GLN A 560 -1.52 1.81 28.44
C GLN A 560 -1.35 3.20 27.81
N THR A 561 -1.23 3.31 26.49
CA THR A 561 -1.08 4.58 25.79
C THR A 561 -2.25 5.52 26.04
N ILE A 562 -3.47 5.01 26.10
CA ILE A 562 -4.68 5.78 26.38
C ILE A 562 -4.94 5.88 27.89
N VAL A 563 -4.81 4.76 28.62
CA VAL A 563 -5.02 4.73 30.08
C VAL A 563 -4.08 5.70 30.80
N GLN A 564 -2.82 5.81 30.37
CA GLN A 564 -1.85 6.76 30.93
C GLN A 564 -2.37 8.20 30.85
N ARG A 565 -3.08 8.62 29.79
CA ARG A 565 -3.65 9.94 29.65
C ARG A 565 -4.79 10.23 30.64
N TYR A 566 -5.55 9.20 31.08
CA TYR A 566 -6.51 9.36 32.17
C TYR A 566 -5.83 9.71 33.50
N LEU A 567 -4.57 9.31 33.66
CA LEU A 567 -3.78 9.56 34.87
C LEU A 567 -3.08 10.93 34.87
N THR A 568 -2.91 11.56 33.68
CA THR A 568 -2.24 12.87 33.56
C THR A 568 -3.13 14.06 33.94
N VAL A 569 -4.45 13.88 34.07
CA VAL A 569 -5.40 14.95 34.39
C VAL A 569 -5.75 14.96 35.89
N LYS A 570 -6.30 16.08 36.38
CA LYS A 570 -6.51 16.35 37.80
C LYS A 570 -7.41 15.31 38.51
N ASP A 571 -8.54 14.96 37.91
CA ASP A 571 -9.57 14.13 38.54
C ASP A 571 -10.36 13.27 37.55
N GLU A 572 -11.25 12.43 38.07
CA GLU A 572 -12.11 11.53 37.29
C GLU A 572 -13.01 12.29 36.30
N LYS A 573 -13.55 13.44 36.70
CA LYS A 573 -14.41 14.25 35.83
C LYS A 573 -13.62 14.83 34.65
N SER A 574 -12.39 15.23 34.89
CA SER A 574 -11.48 15.71 33.84
C SER A 574 -11.10 14.60 32.87
N ALA A 575 -10.85 13.38 33.37
CA ALA A 575 -10.59 12.22 32.53
C ALA A 575 -11.83 11.87 31.65
N ALA A 576 -13.04 11.90 32.22
CA ALA A 576 -14.26 11.71 31.45
C ALA A 576 -14.44 12.80 30.37
N LYS A 577 -14.18 14.07 30.70
CA LYS A 577 -14.25 15.18 29.72
C LYS A 577 -13.22 15.01 28.60
N SER A 578 -12.00 14.57 28.90
CA SER A 578 -10.98 14.36 27.87
C SER A 578 -11.42 13.30 26.86
N LEU A 579 -12.07 12.22 27.31
CA LEU A 579 -12.57 11.20 26.42
C LEU A 579 -13.74 11.68 25.55
N TRP A 580 -14.63 12.50 26.11
CA TRP A 580 -15.70 13.14 25.32
C TRP A 580 -15.15 14.12 24.28
N VAL A 581 -14.10 14.91 24.59
CA VAL A 581 -13.41 15.76 23.60
C VAL A 581 -12.89 14.94 22.45
N ASN A 582 -12.18 13.84 22.75
CA ASN A 582 -11.71 12.91 21.70
C ASN A 582 -12.87 12.47 20.80
N SER A 583 -13.98 12.01 21.38
CA SER A 583 -15.12 11.50 20.60
C SER A 583 -15.78 12.57 19.73
N TRP A 584 -15.94 13.78 20.25
CA TRP A 584 -16.54 14.88 19.50
C TRP A 584 -15.64 15.39 18.36
N ILE A 585 -14.32 15.34 18.51
CA ILE A 585 -13.37 15.72 17.46
C ILE A 585 -13.31 14.63 16.38
N THR A 586 -13.52 13.37 16.75
CA THR A 586 -13.50 12.25 15.79
C THR A 586 -14.56 12.39 14.69
N LEU A 587 -15.77 12.90 15.00
CA LEU A 587 -16.84 13.02 14.01
C LEU A 587 -16.52 13.98 12.85
N PRO A 588 -16.16 15.26 13.08
CA PRO A 588 -15.74 16.14 11.99
C PRO A 588 -14.48 15.62 11.30
N GLY A 589 -13.54 15.01 12.05
CA GLY A 589 -12.36 14.36 11.48
C GLY A 589 -12.73 13.27 10.45
N THR A 590 -13.75 12.45 10.75
CA THR A 590 -14.26 11.46 9.82
C THR A 590 -14.78 12.11 8.54
N VAL A 591 -15.58 13.16 8.65
CA VAL A 591 -16.10 13.87 7.47
C VAL A 591 -14.95 14.42 6.61
N PHE A 592 -13.88 14.95 7.22
CA PHE A 592 -12.73 15.47 6.47
C PHE A 592 -11.95 14.37 5.76
N PHE A 593 -11.61 13.26 6.44
CA PHE A 593 -10.79 12.20 5.83
C PHE A 593 -11.58 11.38 4.80
N PHE A 594 -12.82 11.05 5.08
CA PHE A 594 -13.67 10.32 4.13
C PHE A 594 -14.09 11.23 2.97
N GLY A 595 -14.44 12.49 3.24
CA GLY A 595 -14.71 13.49 2.22
C GLY A 595 -13.51 13.71 1.30
N LEU A 596 -12.29 13.74 1.86
CA LEU A 596 -11.07 13.86 1.07
C LEU A 596 -10.91 12.69 0.10
N GLY A 597 -11.17 11.45 0.53
CA GLY A 597 -11.13 10.29 -0.36
C GLY A 597 -12.14 10.37 -1.51
N THR A 598 -13.36 10.84 -1.23
CA THR A 598 -14.37 11.09 -2.29
C THR A 598 -13.94 12.21 -3.23
N VAL A 599 -13.39 13.31 -2.70
CA VAL A 599 -12.87 14.42 -3.52
C VAL A 599 -11.74 13.97 -4.42
N LEU A 600 -10.78 13.19 -3.90
CA LEU A 600 -9.70 12.63 -4.70
C LEU A 600 -10.22 11.74 -5.83
N TYR A 601 -11.22 10.90 -5.53
CA TYR A 601 -11.85 10.06 -6.55
C TYR A 601 -12.46 10.89 -7.68
N VAL A 602 -13.29 11.87 -7.34
CA VAL A 602 -13.93 12.74 -8.33
C VAL A 602 -12.90 13.60 -9.07
N PHE A 603 -11.86 14.09 -8.37
CA PHE A 603 -10.78 14.85 -8.97
C PHE A 603 -10.05 14.04 -10.06
N TYR A 604 -9.56 12.85 -9.76
CA TYR A 604 -8.83 12.04 -10.74
C TYR A 604 -9.74 11.51 -11.87
N THR A 605 -11.02 11.25 -11.59
CA THR A 605 -11.99 10.88 -12.63
C THR A 605 -12.29 12.04 -13.60
N ASN A 606 -12.34 13.29 -13.11
CA ASN A 606 -12.67 14.45 -13.94
C ASN A 606 -11.43 15.11 -14.57
N ASN A 607 -10.23 14.75 -14.12
CA ASN A 607 -8.96 15.23 -14.68
C ASN A 607 -8.11 14.04 -15.16
N PRO A 608 -8.51 13.40 -16.26
CA PRO A 608 -7.82 12.21 -16.77
C PRO A 608 -6.42 12.52 -17.31
N ASP A 609 -6.06 13.77 -17.51
CA ASP A 609 -4.71 14.25 -17.85
C ASP A 609 -3.74 14.23 -16.66
N VAL A 610 -4.24 14.04 -15.45
CA VAL A 610 -3.42 13.97 -14.23
C VAL A 610 -3.14 12.52 -13.85
N VAL A 611 -1.88 12.12 -13.90
CA VAL A 611 -1.47 10.76 -13.55
C VAL A 611 -1.61 10.55 -12.03
N ALA A 612 -2.36 9.54 -11.66
CA ALA A 612 -2.50 9.11 -10.27
C ALA A 612 -1.24 8.37 -9.75
N ALA A 613 -1.17 8.11 -8.47
CA ALA A 613 -0.12 7.29 -7.84
C ALA A 613 -0.09 5.85 -8.40
N ASP A 614 0.98 5.10 -8.15
CA ASP A 614 1.06 3.67 -8.54
C ASP A 614 0.30 2.77 -7.56
N LYS A 615 0.25 3.18 -6.28
CA LYS A 615 -0.47 2.47 -5.22
C LYS A 615 -1.55 3.37 -4.63
N VAL A 616 -2.67 2.76 -4.25
CA VAL A 616 -3.81 3.49 -3.68
C VAL A 616 -3.41 4.28 -2.43
N ASP A 617 -2.55 3.71 -1.57
CA ASP A 617 -2.07 4.37 -0.35
C ASP A 617 -1.21 5.62 -0.62
N GLU A 618 -0.71 5.81 -1.83
CA GLU A 618 0.10 6.95 -2.24
C GLU A 618 -0.73 8.08 -2.90
N ILE A 619 -2.03 7.87 -3.13
CA ILE A 619 -2.89 8.81 -3.88
C ILE A 619 -2.91 10.21 -3.26
N LEU A 620 -3.01 10.31 -1.93
CA LEU A 620 -3.04 11.59 -1.24
C LEU A 620 -1.68 12.31 -1.27
N PRO A 621 -0.53 11.69 -0.96
CA PRO A 621 0.79 12.34 -1.11
C PRO A 621 1.06 12.82 -2.55
N TYR A 622 0.68 12.06 -3.56
CA TYR A 622 0.80 12.48 -4.96
C TYR A 622 -0.04 13.72 -5.25
N PHE A 623 -1.31 13.71 -4.88
CA PHE A 623 -2.19 14.87 -5.01
C PHE A 623 -1.60 16.11 -4.32
N VAL A 624 -1.09 15.95 -3.09
CA VAL A 624 -0.49 17.05 -2.32
C VAL A 624 0.67 17.70 -3.06
N VAL A 625 1.58 16.89 -3.62
CA VAL A 625 2.76 17.42 -4.29
C VAL A 625 2.44 18.00 -5.67
N GLN A 626 1.46 17.43 -6.38
CA GLN A 626 1.08 17.88 -7.71
C GLN A 626 0.17 19.11 -7.71
N GLN A 627 -0.77 19.19 -6.75
CA GLN A 627 -1.85 20.19 -6.80
C GLN A 627 -1.72 21.33 -5.78
N LEU A 628 -0.95 21.14 -4.70
CA LEU A 628 -0.81 22.19 -3.70
C LEU A 628 0.39 23.12 -3.99
N PRO A 629 0.27 24.42 -3.69
CA PRO A 629 1.38 25.35 -3.80
C PRO A 629 2.58 24.94 -2.95
N ALA A 630 3.80 25.24 -3.43
CA ALA A 630 5.03 24.99 -2.70
C ALA A 630 5.00 25.65 -1.30
N GLY A 631 5.50 24.96 -0.30
CA GLY A 631 5.42 25.31 1.12
C GLY A 631 4.15 24.80 1.79
N ILE A 632 2.97 24.92 1.18
CA ILE A 632 1.74 24.30 1.67
C ILE A 632 1.83 22.78 1.51
N ALA A 633 2.27 22.29 0.34
CA ALA A 633 2.54 20.87 0.13
C ALA A 633 3.53 20.34 1.17
N GLY A 634 4.63 21.08 1.44
CA GLY A 634 5.60 20.74 2.49
C GLY A 634 4.98 20.68 3.88
N LEU A 635 4.03 21.57 4.22
CA LEU A 635 3.33 21.57 5.50
C LEU A 635 2.37 20.39 5.64
N VAL A 636 1.66 20.01 4.58
CA VAL A 636 0.79 18.83 4.58
C VAL A 636 1.61 17.54 4.72
N ILE A 637 2.70 17.42 4.01
CA ILE A 637 3.64 16.30 4.18
C ILE A 637 4.20 16.29 5.63
N ALA A 638 4.54 17.46 6.19
CA ALA A 638 4.91 17.56 7.62
C ALA A 638 3.77 17.09 8.55
N GLY A 639 2.50 17.29 8.17
CA GLY A 639 1.34 16.74 8.87
C GLY A 639 1.28 15.20 8.86
N ILE A 640 1.68 14.56 7.76
CA ILE A 640 1.81 13.09 7.67
C ILE A 640 2.90 12.60 8.63
N PHE A 641 4.05 13.30 8.67
CA PHE A 641 5.10 13.05 9.67
C PHE A 641 4.60 13.22 11.09
N ALA A 642 3.86 14.31 11.34
CA ALA A 642 3.28 14.62 12.62
C ALA A 642 2.44 13.47 13.17
N ALA A 643 1.53 12.95 12.35
CA ALA A 643 0.66 11.84 12.71
C ALA A 643 1.44 10.56 13.08
N SER A 644 2.52 10.27 12.35
CA SER A 644 3.40 9.15 12.66
C SER A 644 4.16 9.37 13.96
N GLN A 645 4.75 10.55 14.13
CA GLN A 645 5.56 10.90 15.30
C GLN A 645 4.74 10.93 16.59
N SER A 646 3.48 11.42 16.56
CA SER A 646 2.55 11.38 17.69
C SER A 646 2.30 9.97 18.18
N THR A 647 1.98 9.07 17.26
CA THR A 647 1.72 7.67 17.60
C THR A 647 2.99 6.97 18.10
N MET A 648 4.12 7.19 17.45
CA MET A 648 5.40 6.58 17.81
C MET A 648 5.88 7.05 19.19
N SER A 649 5.89 8.36 19.47
CA SER A 649 6.31 8.92 20.75
C SER A 649 5.43 8.44 21.90
N SER A 650 4.12 8.39 21.68
CA SER A 650 3.14 7.86 22.62
C SER A 650 3.37 6.37 22.92
N SER A 651 3.62 5.57 21.89
CA SER A 651 3.94 4.13 22.03
C SER A 651 5.25 3.92 22.79
N MET A 652 6.31 4.65 22.44
CA MET A 652 7.61 4.57 23.11
C MET A 652 7.51 4.94 24.59
N ASN A 653 6.79 6.02 24.93
CA ASN A 653 6.59 6.44 26.31
C ASN A 653 5.77 5.43 27.12
N SER A 654 4.73 4.85 26.52
CA SER A 654 3.89 3.83 27.18
C SER A 654 4.62 2.50 27.37
N ILE A 655 5.44 2.08 26.38
CA ILE A 655 6.33 0.92 26.51
C ILE A 655 7.30 1.15 27.67
N ALA A 656 7.90 2.34 27.75
CA ALA A 656 8.83 2.68 28.83
C ALA A 656 8.13 2.71 30.19
N ALA A 657 6.91 3.21 30.28
CA ALA A 657 6.11 3.19 31.52
C ALA A 657 5.81 1.76 31.96
N SER A 658 5.31 0.92 31.06
CA SER A 658 4.99 -0.48 31.35
C SER A 658 6.24 -1.28 31.67
N PHE A 659 7.32 -1.14 30.90
CA PHE A 659 8.60 -1.83 31.17
C PHE A 659 9.15 -1.42 32.54
N THR A 660 9.18 -0.14 32.86
CA THR A 660 9.77 0.35 34.11
C THR A 660 8.95 -0.08 35.31
N SER A 661 7.62 0.10 35.27
CA SER A 661 6.75 -0.25 36.40
C SER A 661 6.54 -1.75 36.53
N ASP A 662 6.21 -2.45 35.44
CA ASP A 662 5.73 -3.83 35.51
C ASP A 662 6.85 -4.88 35.45
N ILE A 663 8.00 -4.53 34.84
CA ILE A 663 9.12 -5.46 34.69
C ILE A 663 10.28 -5.04 35.57
N PHE A 664 10.84 -3.84 35.37
CA PHE A 664 12.05 -3.41 36.07
C PHE A 664 11.85 -3.28 37.59
N GLN A 665 10.85 -2.49 38.04
CA GLN A 665 10.54 -2.30 39.46
C GLN A 665 9.97 -3.56 40.09
N ALA A 666 9.19 -4.35 39.35
CA ALA A 666 8.65 -5.61 39.86
C ALA A 666 9.73 -6.73 40.07
N LEU A 667 10.85 -6.66 39.34
CA LEU A 667 11.98 -7.58 39.48
C LEU A 667 13.06 -7.07 40.47
N SER A 668 13.23 -5.73 40.57
CA SER A 668 14.23 -5.10 41.42
C SER A 668 13.58 -4.54 42.68
N GLN A 669 13.69 -5.25 43.82
CA GLN A 669 13.07 -4.88 45.09
C GLN A 669 13.59 -3.57 45.73
N GLN A 670 14.66 -2.96 45.19
CA GLN A 670 15.30 -1.72 45.70
C GLN A 670 15.60 -0.72 44.60
N ALA A 671 14.74 -0.63 43.55
CA ALA A 671 14.94 0.32 42.48
C ALA A 671 14.78 1.78 43.01
N SER A 672 15.85 2.59 42.90
CA SER A 672 15.78 4.02 43.18
C SER A 672 15.08 4.77 42.03
N ASP A 673 14.53 5.95 42.32
CA ASP A 673 13.94 6.81 41.26
C ASP A 673 14.92 7.08 40.11
N ARG A 674 16.19 7.29 40.44
CA ARG A 674 17.25 7.52 39.42
C ARG A 674 17.47 6.29 38.53
N SER A 675 17.47 5.08 39.09
CA SER A 675 17.63 3.84 38.32
C SER A 675 16.38 3.55 37.47
N SER A 676 15.19 3.82 38.00
CA SER A 676 13.93 3.68 37.30
C SER A 676 13.82 4.66 36.12
N LEU A 677 14.24 5.93 36.30
CA LEU A 677 14.26 6.90 35.21
C LEU A 677 15.29 6.54 34.13
N ALA A 678 16.47 6.01 34.53
CA ALA A 678 17.43 5.51 33.55
C ALA A 678 16.88 4.31 32.76
N ALA A 679 16.20 3.37 33.42
CA ALA A 679 15.53 2.24 32.78
C ALA A 679 14.43 2.71 31.82
N ALA A 680 13.63 3.71 32.19
CA ALA A 680 12.62 4.33 31.34
C ALA A 680 13.23 4.92 30.07
N ARG A 681 14.30 5.71 30.17
CA ARG A 681 15.00 6.30 29.01
C ARG A 681 15.58 5.25 28.08
N TRP A 682 16.22 4.21 28.61
CA TRP A 682 16.75 3.12 27.80
C TRP A 682 15.64 2.28 27.15
N ALA A 683 14.52 2.05 27.83
CA ALA A 683 13.35 1.39 27.24
C ALA A 683 12.74 2.23 26.10
N THR A 684 12.68 3.56 26.25
CA THR A 684 12.24 4.47 25.20
C THR A 684 13.14 4.38 23.97
N ILE A 685 14.48 4.43 24.16
CA ILE A 685 15.45 4.29 23.07
C ILE A 685 15.30 2.92 22.38
N GLY A 686 15.25 1.85 23.18
CA GLY A 686 15.11 0.47 22.68
C GLY A 686 13.85 0.28 21.85
N ALA A 687 12.71 0.81 22.32
CA ALA A 687 11.44 0.77 21.58
C ALA A 687 11.51 1.56 20.27
N GLY A 688 12.13 2.74 20.29
CA GLY A 688 12.31 3.56 19.09
C GLY A 688 13.21 2.92 18.05
N VAL A 689 14.34 2.35 18.48
CA VAL A 689 15.26 1.62 17.58
C VAL A 689 14.56 0.40 16.99
N PHE A 690 13.86 -0.39 17.82
CA PHE A 690 13.12 -1.55 17.35
C PHE A 690 12.04 -1.15 16.32
N GLY A 691 11.25 -0.10 16.60
CA GLY A 691 10.25 0.40 15.66
C GLY A 691 10.85 0.85 14.33
N THR A 692 12.00 1.53 14.37
CA THR A 692 12.74 1.96 13.17
C THR A 692 13.22 0.76 12.34
N VAL A 693 13.82 -0.24 12.97
CA VAL A 693 14.29 -1.46 12.31
C VAL A 693 13.10 -2.27 11.76
N SER A 694 12.00 -2.36 12.52
CA SER A 694 10.78 -3.04 12.06
C SER A 694 10.17 -2.36 10.83
N ALA A 695 10.15 -1.01 10.79
CA ALA A 695 9.69 -0.26 9.61
C ALA A 695 10.57 -0.55 8.38
N MET A 696 11.90 -0.62 8.54
CA MET A 696 12.82 -1.00 7.48
C MET A 696 12.57 -2.44 6.98
N PHE A 697 12.23 -3.35 7.90
CA PHE A 697 11.90 -4.72 7.55
C PHE A 697 10.56 -4.82 6.81
N ILE A 698 9.53 -4.07 7.23
CA ILE A 698 8.24 -3.99 6.53
C ILE A 698 8.44 -3.47 5.10
N ALA A 699 9.37 -2.52 4.90
CA ALA A 699 9.70 -2.01 3.58
C ALA A 699 10.26 -3.07 2.60
N LEU A 700 10.75 -4.22 3.11
CA LEU A 700 11.19 -5.35 2.29
C LEU A 700 10.05 -6.30 1.88
N LEU A 701 8.89 -6.22 2.56
CA LEU A 701 7.81 -7.20 2.42
C LEU A 701 6.75 -6.84 1.37
N ASP A 702 6.82 -5.64 0.77
CA ASP A 702 5.85 -5.08 -0.20
C ASP A 702 4.38 -5.31 0.18
N VAL A 703 4.01 -4.86 1.37
CA VAL A 703 2.65 -5.04 1.93
C VAL A 703 1.66 -4.14 1.19
N GLN A 704 0.60 -4.70 0.62
CA GLN A 704 -0.39 -3.96 -0.18
C GLN A 704 -1.37 -3.14 0.65
N PHE A 705 -1.87 -3.69 1.79
CA PHE A 705 -2.88 -3.03 2.63
C PHE A 705 -2.39 -2.93 4.07
N ILE A 706 -1.76 -1.81 4.39
CA ILE A 706 -1.16 -1.55 5.71
C ILE A 706 -2.22 -1.39 6.80
N PHE A 707 -3.39 -0.84 6.45
CA PHE A 707 -4.50 -0.70 7.39
C PHE A 707 -5.00 -2.06 7.92
N ASP A 708 -5.13 -3.04 7.04
CA ASP A 708 -5.58 -4.38 7.43
C ASP A 708 -4.55 -5.10 8.31
N LEU A 709 -3.26 -4.96 7.99
CA LEU A 709 -2.17 -5.47 8.84
C LEU A 709 -2.23 -4.85 10.26
N PHE A 710 -2.49 -3.54 10.35
CA PHE A 710 -2.65 -2.86 11.64
C PHE A 710 -3.84 -3.41 12.42
N GLN A 711 -5.01 -3.57 11.77
CA GLN A 711 -6.21 -4.11 12.40
C GLN A 711 -6.03 -5.56 12.85
N GLU A 712 -5.28 -6.36 12.11
CA GLU A 712 -4.93 -7.71 12.49
C GLU A 712 -4.10 -7.74 13.78
N VAL A 713 -3.03 -6.98 13.85
CA VAL A 713 -2.15 -6.90 15.03
C VAL A 713 -2.93 -6.42 16.26
N LEU A 714 -3.79 -5.40 16.09
CA LEU A 714 -4.68 -4.89 17.14
C LEU A 714 -5.67 -5.96 17.60
N GLY A 715 -6.31 -6.66 16.67
CA GLY A 715 -7.31 -7.67 16.98
C GLY A 715 -6.73 -8.87 17.74
N VAL A 716 -5.58 -9.38 17.32
CA VAL A 716 -4.91 -10.56 17.91
C VAL A 716 -4.44 -10.27 19.33
N LEU A 717 -3.57 -9.27 19.50
CA LEU A 717 -2.90 -8.99 20.78
C LEU A 717 -3.73 -8.09 21.69
N GLY A 718 -4.28 -7.01 21.15
CA GLY A 718 -5.08 -6.05 21.90
C GLY A 718 -6.40 -6.64 22.37
N GLY A 719 -7.08 -7.43 21.52
CA GLY A 719 -8.36 -8.05 21.85
C GLY A 719 -8.28 -9.02 23.02
N SER A 720 -7.30 -9.92 23.01
CA SER A 720 -7.09 -10.87 24.11
C SER A 720 -6.80 -10.17 25.43
N LEU A 721 -5.99 -9.11 25.39
CA LEU A 721 -5.66 -8.31 26.57
C LEU A 721 -6.89 -7.59 27.13
N ALA A 722 -7.72 -6.98 26.27
CA ALA A 722 -8.99 -6.38 26.68
C ALA A 722 -9.95 -7.42 27.30
N GLY A 723 -9.97 -8.64 26.77
CA GLY A 723 -10.71 -9.77 27.34
C GLY A 723 -10.29 -10.08 28.78
N VAL A 724 -8.98 -10.06 29.10
CA VAL A 724 -8.47 -10.26 30.48
C VAL A 724 -8.94 -9.14 31.40
N PHE A 725 -8.95 -7.86 30.95
CA PHE A 725 -9.49 -6.76 31.74
C PHE A 725 -11.00 -6.92 31.99
N ILE A 726 -11.78 -7.34 30.99
CA ILE A 726 -13.21 -7.63 31.14
C ILE A 726 -13.42 -8.72 32.18
N LEU A 727 -12.66 -9.84 32.11
CA LEU A 727 -12.71 -10.91 33.11
C LEU A 727 -12.42 -10.39 34.52
N GLY A 728 -11.41 -9.54 34.67
CA GLY A 728 -11.00 -9.00 35.97
C GLY A 728 -12.03 -8.05 36.57
N ILE A 729 -12.59 -7.14 35.78
CA ILE A 729 -13.49 -6.06 36.23
C ILE A 729 -14.91 -6.57 36.44
N PHE A 730 -15.43 -7.40 35.52
CA PHE A 730 -16.85 -7.77 35.51
C PHE A 730 -17.14 -9.16 36.10
N THR A 731 -16.14 -9.97 36.42
CA THR A 731 -16.36 -11.30 36.99
C THR A 731 -15.68 -11.43 38.37
N LYS A 732 -16.37 -12.05 39.32
CA LYS A 732 -15.82 -12.35 40.66
C LYS A 732 -15.07 -13.68 40.71
N ARG A 733 -15.41 -14.62 39.81
CA ARG A 733 -14.92 -15.99 39.80
C ARG A 733 -13.61 -16.21 39.03
N ALA A 734 -13.33 -15.33 38.08
CA ALA A 734 -12.13 -15.44 37.29
C ALA A 734 -10.89 -15.46 38.17
N ASN A 735 -10.01 -16.44 37.96
CA ASN A 735 -8.77 -16.64 38.65
C ASN A 735 -7.54 -16.53 37.74
N THR A 736 -6.34 -16.69 38.29
CA THR A 736 -5.08 -16.55 37.56
C THR A 736 -5.00 -17.51 36.36
N VAL A 737 -5.42 -18.77 36.53
CA VAL A 737 -5.38 -19.78 35.48
C VAL A 737 -6.33 -19.37 34.35
N GLY A 738 -7.56 -18.97 34.71
CA GLY A 738 -8.54 -18.49 33.71
C GLY A 738 -8.07 -17.25 32.95
N ALA A 739 -7.39 -16.31 33.61
CA ALA A 739 -6.86 -15.13 32.92
C ALA A 739 -5.77 -15.49 31.91
N ILE A 740 -4.82 -16.37 32.27
CA ILE A 740 -3.74 -16.81 31.37
C ILE A 740 -4.28 -17.66 30.22
N THR A 741 -5.10 -18.67 30.54
CA THR A 741 -5.68 -19.54 29.50
C THR A 741 -6.62 -18.78 28.58
N GLY A 742 -7.40 -17.84 29.11
CA GLY A 742 -8.26 -16.96 28.30
C GLY A 742 -7.48 -16.13 27.29
N LEU A 743 -6.36 -15.53 27.71
CA LEU A 743 -5.50 -14.77 26.80
C LEU A 743 -4.97 -15.67 25.66
N ILE A 744 -4.49 -16.87 25.99
CA ILE A 744 -4.00 -17.83 24.98
C ILE A 744 -5.11 -18.27 24.04
N ILE A 745 -6.30 -18.58 24.58
CA ILE A 745 -7.47 -18.98 23.78
C ILE A 745 -7.88 -17.87 22.82
N GLY A 746 -7.86 -16.60 23.26
CA GLY A 746 -8.19 -15.46 22.39
C GLY A 746 -7.23 -15.32 21.21
N VAL A 747 -5.91 -15.44 21.45
CA VAL A 747 -4.90 -15.40 20.37
C VAL A 747 -5.06 -16.60 19.42
N LEU A 748 -5.23 -17.82 19.97
CA LEU A 748 -5.40 -19.03 19.16
C LEU A 748 -6.69 -19.00 18.32
N ALA A 749 -7.78 -18.46 18.88
CA ALA A 749 -9.06 -18.34 18.15
C ALA A 749 -8.90 -17.47 16.89
N VAL A 750 -8.21 -16.33 17.00
CA VAL A 750 -7.96 -15.46 15.82
C VAL A 750 -7.01 -16.15 14.85
N TRP A 751 -5.95 -16.80 15.34
CA TRP A 751 -5.02 -17.53 14.47
C TRP A 751 -5.73 -18.63 13.66
N LEU A 752 -6.59 -19.43 14.32
CA LEU A 752 -7.41 -20.45 13.65
C LEU A 752 -8.38 -19.83 12.64
N THR A 753 -9.07 -18.74 13.02
CA THR A 753 -9.97 -18.03 12.12
C THR A 753 -9.25 -17.58 10.85
N LYS A 754 -8.09 -16.94 10.99
CA LYS A 754 -7.27 -16.49 9.85
C LYS A 754 -6.80 -17.66 8.97
N SER A 755 -6.40 -18.78 9.57
CA SER A 755 -5.78 -19.89 8.85
C SER A 755 -6.80 -20.77 8.09
N TYR A 756 -8.05 -20.81 8.54
CA TYR A 756 -9.04 -21.77 8.05
C TYR A 756 -10.36 -21.15 7.58
N THR A 757 -10.50 -19.83 7.64
CA THR A 757 -11.73 -19.15 7.21
C THR A 757 -11.41 -17.83 6.51
N ASP A 758 -12.35 -17.35 5.67
CA ASP A 758 -12.28 -16.05 5.01
C ASP A 758 -12.99 -14.94 5.80
N ILE A 759 -13.13 -15.09 7.12
CA ILE A 759 -13.78 -14.10 7.98
C ILE A 759 -12.97 -12.79 7.97
N SER A 760 -13.69 -11.68 7.81
CA SER A 760 -13.13 -10.34 7.75
C SER A 760 -12.24 -10.02 8.96
N VAL A 761 -11.08 -9.42 8.71
CA VAL A 761 -10.10 -8.96 9.72
C VAL A 761 -10.73 -8.04 10.79
N TYR A 762 -11.76 -7.30 10.44
CA TYR A 762 -12.47 -6.40 11.38
C TYR A 762 -13.18 -7.13 12.50
N LEU A 763 -13.53 -8.42 12.33
CA LEU A 763 -14.13 -9.25 13.39
C LEU A 763 -13.09 -9.87 14.34
N TYR A 764 -11.79 -9.81 14.04
CA TYR A 764 -10.74 -10.42 14.87
C TYR A 764 -10.73 -9.87 16.29
N GLY A 765 -10.97 -8.58 16.48
CA GLY A 765 -11.11 -7.98 17.81
C GLY A 765 -12.26 -8.59 18.62
N ALA A 766 -13.43 -8.77 18.00
CA ALA A 766 -14.59 -9.39 18.63
C ALA A 766 -14.33 -10.87 18.98
N ILE A 767 -13.78 -11.63 18.03
CA ILE A 767 -13.43 -13.06 18.22
C ILE A 767 -12.45 -13.21 19.35
N SER A 768 -11.38 -12.39 19.39
CA SER A 768 -10.35 -12.42 20.42
C SER A 768 -10.90 -12.13 21.80
N VAL A 769 -11.66 -11.03 21.96
CA VAL A 769 -12.24 -10.62 23.25
C VAL A 769 -13.23 -11.69 23.75
N VAL A 770 -14.16 -12.11 22.90
CA VAL A 770 -15.22 -13.05 23.29
C VAL A 770 -14.64 -14.42 23.65
N SER A 771 -13.73 -14.93 22.82
CA SER A 771 -13.06 -16.22 23.08
C SER A 771 -12.20 -16.19 24.35
N CYS A 772 -11.49 -15.08 24.60
CA CYS A 772 -10.75 -14.86 25.83
C CYS A 772 -11.67 -14.86 27.06
N VAL A 773 -12.78 -14.11 27.01
CA VAL A 773 -13.72 -14.00 28.15
C VAL A 773 -14.40 -15.33 28.42
N ILE A 774 -14.96 -15.98 27.40
CA ILE A 774 -15.67 -17.25 27.57
C ILE A 774 -14.68 -18.34 28.02
N GLY A 775 -13.59 -18.54 27.30
CA GLY A 775 -12.59 -19.55 27.61
C GLY A 775 -11.95 -19.35 28.99
N GLY A 776 -11.57 -18.11 29.30
CA GLY A 776 -11.00 -17.78 30.61
C GLY A 776 -11.97 -17.95 31.76
N TYR A 777 -13.25 -17.61 31.59
CA TYR A 777 -14.27 -17.81 32.59
C TYR A 777 -14.53 -19.31 32.82
N LEU A 778 -14.66 -20.11 31.76
CA LEU A 778 -14.83 -21.57 31.87
C LEU A 778 -13.64 -22.25 32.50
N CYS A 779 -12.41 -21.90 32.10
CA CYS A 779 -11.17 -22.45 32.70
C CYS A 779 -11.03 -22.09 34.21
N SER A 780 -11.66 -21.00 34.66
CA SER A 780 -11.68 -20.63 36.07
C SER A 780 -12.49 -21.58 36.96
N TYR A 781 -13.36 -22.43 36.37
CA TYR A 781 -14.10 -23.47 37.12
C TYR A 781 -13.27 -24.73 37.45
N PHE A 782 -12.21 -25.01 36.67
CA PHE A 782 -11.45 -26.25 36.83
C PHE A 782 -10.37 -26.18 37.92
N LYS A 783 -10.17 -25.02 38.54
CA LYS A 783 -9.23 -24.87 39.66
C LYS A 783 -9.74 -23.76 40.59
N SER A 784 -10.31 -24.16 41.69
CA SER A 784 -10.62 -23.30 42.84
C SER A 784 -9.38 -23.17 43.76
#